data_7d7a2153522b0d3c7eeebe7945cef701
#
_entry.id   7d7a2153522b0d3c7eeebe7945cef701
#
_cell.length_a   1.000
_cell.length_b   1.000
_cell.length_c   1.000
_cell.angle_alpha   90.00
_cell.angle_beta   90.00
_cell.angle_gamma   90.00
#
_symmetry.space_group_name_H-M   'P 1'
#
loop_
_entity.id
_entity.type
_entity.pdbx_description
1 polymer ?
#
loop_
_entity_poly.entity_id
_entity_poly.type
_entity_poly.pdbx_seq_one_letter_code
_entity_poly.pdbx_strand_id
1 'polypeptide(L)'
;MREGDCVKQQPLLFVGWGIAAVSVALTDFSTGALSFAAFLLLFTFIVGRKKHLMFSLLLVFLLFYMRADMVEKMNVTKLSGEENILAGSIIDGPYRDGNRAQFELKTTYDEKLLVTVFLHEAKEIAQLREITPHSSCVLRGELKSPLPSTVNFHDFDYATYLKMNRIHWLFELSSIRDLTCQQSSSFDLFTLVKLYRHYGLEKLDTLFEEPMKGIAGALIFGERHFLSANTEEAYQKLGLIHILAVSGLHVGLISGVVFFGLIRSGITRERAETILLWILPMYMIVAGFAPSVIRAGTVVMLYIIFRKMNVSIPPFPLLCYIALILLFIHPYYLFHVGFQLSFLISGSLLLSRFILAKRTRMTQMVLVTVISQITAFPVLLYHFYEFSLLSFVLNLIIVPVIAFLILPVVFLLFFLSFLNVSIMKTFSQPFNILIEIIHRFLVEATSWHMFHLVFGKPNTFFLWLLSFTIFWWLYRLDRFSIRKQKMIAPTIAVIFVCTSTMIAPYFNKYGTVTVLDVGQGDSIVIELPYRKAVYVIDGGGVLPFAKEEWQKRKNPYDPGKSIVVSYLKARGIGTIDKVVVTHGDFDHYGGLYSVLHDMRVKELLYGAGDTFKEGERHFLQYVNGLNIPIQWVKEGMGWKKDSYSFHVLWPERNMPPGNQRSIVIYTELGGVGWLFTGDIEEEVEEMLLQHHPHLRAEFLKVGHHGSRTSTTSSFVQQLQPVAAFISAGRCNRFGHPHKETLQTLAANGVKVYRSDEDGAIQVTFSDNHIHELKKATEMTGQIKKPCS
;
A
#
# COMPACT_ATOMS: atom_id res chain seq x y z
N MET A 1 9.91 -37.81 -17.11
CA MET A 1 9.88 -36.62 -17.99
C MET A 1 10.43 -37.04 -19.35
N ARG A 2 9.68 -36.85 -20.42
CA ARG A 2 10.22 -37.09 -21.77
C ARG A 2 11.22 -36.00 -22.11
N GLU A 3 12.31 -36.33 -22.85
CA GLU A 3 13.37 -35.34 -23.20
C GLU A 3 12.85 -34.03 -23.81
N GLY A 4 11.72 -34.07 -24.53
CA GLY A 4 11.07 -32.89 -25.09
C GLY A 4 10.45 -31.92 -24.05
N ASP A 5 10.15 -32.36 -22.84
CA ASP A 5 9.58 -31.53 -21.77
C ASP A 5 10.68 -30.74 -21.03
N CYS A 6 11.90 -31.31 -20.97
CA CYS A 6 13.03 -30.66 -20.29
C CYS A 6 13.56 -29.44 -21.10
N VAL A 7 13.52 -29.48 -22.42
CA VAL A 7 13.95 -28.38 -23.30
C VAL A 7 12.98 -27.20 -23.24
N LYS A 8 11.68 -27.45 -22.99
CA LYS A 8 10.65 -26.40 -22.88
C LYS A 8 10.71 -25.63 -21.55
N GLN A 9 11.35 -26.16 -20.49
CA GLN A 9 11.42 -25.56 -19.17
C GLN A 9 12.73 -24.79 -18.90
N GLN A 10 13.73 -24.92 -19.77
CA GLN A 10 15.02 -24.24 -19.60
C GLN A 10 14.89 -22.71 -19.42
N PRO A 11 14.06 -21.97 -20.19
CA PRO A 11 13.93 -20.52 -20.02
C PRO A 11 13.45 -20.11 -18.62
N LEU A 12 12.58 -20.91 -17.98
CA LEU A 12 12.11 -20.66 -16.62
C LEU A 12 13.23 -20.79 -15.58
N LEU A 13 14.14 -21.75 -15.77
CA LEU A 13 15.31 -21.90 -14.90
C LEU A 13 16.22 -20.67 -14.98
N PHE A 14 16.47 -20.14 -16.19
CA PHE A 14 17.24 -18.91 -16.35
C PHE A 14 16.59 -17.73 -15.63
N VAL A 15 15.26 -17.56 -15.73
CA VAL A 15 14.53 -16.53 -14.97
C VAL A 15 14.67 -16.75 -13.48
N GLY A 16 14.49 -17.96 -12.97
CA GLY A 16 14.66 -18.29 -11.55
C GLY A 16 16.04 -17.92 -11.03
N TRP A 17 17.10 -18.27 -11.75
CA TRP A 17 18.48 -17.94 -11.38
C TRP A 17 18.77 -16.43 -11.48
N GLY A 18 18.21 -15.73 -12.47
CA GLY A 18 18.29 -14.28 -12.55
C GLY A 18 17.60 -13.60 -11.36
N ILE A 19 16.40 -14.05 -10.99
CA ILE A 19 15.68 -13.56 -9.80
C ILE A 19 16.48 -13.82 -8.52
N ALA A 20 17.04 -15.04 -8.35
CA ALA A 20 17.84 -15.36 -7.17
C ALA A 20 19.07 -14.45 -7.05
N ALA A 21 19.77 -14.22 -8.16
CA ALA A 21 20.94 -13.35 -8.21
C ALA A 21 20.61 -11.90 -7.81
N VAL A 22 19.55 -11.34 -8.40
CA VAL A 22 19.06 -9.98 -8.09
C VAL A 22 18.61 -9.88 -6.64
N SER A 23 17.88 -10.89 -6.14
CA SER A 23 17.43 -10.92 -4.74
C SER A 23 18.63 -10.92 -3.78
N VAL A 24 19.62 -11.79 -4.01
CA VAL A 24 20.82 -11.87 -3.15
C VAL A 24 21.59 -10.55 -3.16
N ALA A 25 21.76 -9.92 -4.32
CA ALA A 25 22.51 -8.67 -4.45
C ALA A 25 21.80 -7.47 -3.79
N LEU A 26 20.46 -7.37 -3.93
CA LEU A 26 19.70 -6.19 -3.45
C LEU A 26 19.18 -6.32 -2.02
N THR A 27 19.28 -7.50 -1.40
CA THR A 27 18.79 -7.73 -0.02
C THR A 27 19.91 -8.11 0.95
N ASP A 28 21.15 -7.77 0.63
CA ASP A 28 22.35 -8.03 1.44
C ASP A 28 22.36 -9.46 2.03
N PHE A 29 22.21 -10.46 1.15
CA PHE A 29 22.21 -11.88 1.51
C PHE A 29 21.11 -12.27 2.51
N SER A 30 19.94 -11.67 2.45
CA SER A 30 18.82 -12.04 3.33
C SER A 30 18.58 -13.55 3.33
N THR A 31 18.16 -14.10 4.49
CA THR A 31 17.88 -15.53 4.66
C THR A 31 16.87 -16.07 3.63
N GLY A 32 15.90 -15.25 3.23
CA GLY A 32 14.92 -15.58 2.19
C GLY A 32 15.55 -15.71 0.80
N ALA A 33 16.41 -14.78 0.40
CA ALA A 33 17.11 -14.82 -0.88
C ALA A 33 18.08 -15.99 -0.97
N LEU A 34 18.83 -16.25 0.11
CA LEU A 34 19.75 -17.41 0.20
C LEU A 34 18.99 -18.74 0.17
N SER A 35 17.86 -18.84 0.85
CA SER A 35 17.01 -20.05 0.82
C SER A 35 16.47 -20.33 -0.58
N PHE A 36 16.09 -19.28 -1.31
CA PHE A 36 15.65 -19.40 -2.70
C PHE A 36 16.77 -19.87 -3.62
N ALA A 37 17.94 -19.27 -3.52
CA ALA A 37 19.10 -19.67 -4.29
C ALA A 37 19.49 -21.14 -4.01
N ALA A 38 19.50 -21.56 -2.73
CA ALA A 38 19.77 -22.92 -2.32
C ALA A 38 18.71 -23.92 -2.87
N PHE A 39 17.42 -23.55 -2.80
CA PHE A 39 16.35 -24.36 -3.39
C PHE A 39 16.52 -24.53 -4.89
N LEU A 40 16.83 -23.47 -5.63
CA LEU A 40 17.07 -23.53 -7.07
C LEU A 40 18.30 -24.39 -7.41
N LEU A 41 19.35 -24.29 -6.60
CA LEU A 41 20.56 -25.11 -6.76
C LEU A 41 20.24 -26.61 -6.60
N LEU A 42 19.52 -26.96 -5.53
CA LEU A 42 19.05 -28.34 -5.31
C LEU A 42 18.12 -28.81 -6.42
N PHE A 43 17.15 -27.98 -6.82
CA PHE A 43 16.22 -28.30 -7.88
C PHE A 43 16.93 -28.53 -9.22
N THR A 44 17.87 -27.66 -9.59
CA THR A 44 18.64 -27.79 -10.83
C THR A 44 19.58 -28.99 -10.79
N PHE A 45 20.14 -29.35 -9.64
CA PHE A 45 20.94 -30.55 -9.46
C PHE A 45 20.11 -31.83 -9.67
N ILE A 46 18.87 -31.86 -9.16
CA ILE A 46 17.95 -33.00 -9.33
C ILE A 46 17.44 -33.12 -10.78
N VAL A 47 17.09 -31.99 -11.41
CA VAL A 47 16.43 -31.97 -12.74
C VAL A 47 17.45 -31.85 -13.87
N GLY A 48 18.53 -31.15 -13.67
CA GLY A 48 19.49 -30.72 -14.70
C GLY A 48 20.77 -31.56 -14.71
N ARG A 49 20.70 -32.81 -15.16
CA ARG A 49 21.91 -33.68 -15.23
C ARG A 49 22.95 -33.25 -16.29
N LYS A 50 22.73 -32.14 -17.05
CA LYS A 50 23.63 -31.68 -18.12
C LYS A 50 24.59 -30.59 -17.57
N LYS A 51 25.90 -30.89 -17.55
CA LYS A 51 26.97 -29.98 -17.09
C LYS A 51 26.91 -28.58 -17.75
N HIS A 52 26.64 -28.55 -19.08
CA HIS A 52 26.55 -27.28 -19.80
C HIS A 52 25.41 -26.39 -19.32
N LEU A 53 24.25 -26.97 -18.94
CA LEU A 53 23.14 -26.20 -18.39
C LEU A 53 23.50 -25.56 -17.04
N MET A 54 24.15 -26.33 -16.15
CA MET A 54 24.61 -25.81 -14.86
C MET A 54 25.60 -24.65 -15.01
N PHE A 55 26.54 -24.77 -15.95
CA PHE A 55 27.48 -23.69 -16.25
C PHE A 55 26.76 -22.45 -16.77
N SER A 56 25.81 -22.59 -17.70
CA SER A 56 25.04 -21.48 -18.22
C SER A 56 24.18 -20.78 -17.15
N LEU A 57 23.60 -21.54 -16.23
CA LEU A 57 22.80 -21.00 -15.12
C LEU A 57 23.68 -20.25 -14.11
N LEU A 58 24.87 -20.78 -13.81
CA LEU A 58 25.85 -20.09 -12.97
C LEU A 58 26.33 -18.78 -13.62
N LEU A 59 26.56 -18.79 -14.93
CA LEU A 59 26.92 -17.59 -15.66
C LEU A 59 25.80 -16.53 -15.62
N VAL A 60 24.54 -16.92 -15.76
CA VAL A 60 23.39 -16.02 -15.62
C VAL A 60 23.33 -15.45 -14.19
N PHE A 61 23.49 -16.31 -13.17
CA PHE A 61 23.53 -15.84 -11.79
C PHE A 61 24.61 -14.79 -11.58
N LEU A 62 25.84 -15.08 -11.99
CA LEU A 62 26.97 -14.16 -11.84
C LEU A 62 26.73 -12.83 -12.56
N LEU A 63 26.23 -12.88 -13.79
CA LEU A 63 25.95 -11.70 -14.62
C LEU A 63 24.88 -10.80 -13.98
N PHE A 64 23.78 -11.40 -13.48
CA PHE A 64 22.70 -10.65 -12.86
C PHE A 64 23.09 -10.13 -11.47
N TYR A 65 23.85 -10.91 -10.72
CA TYR A 65 24.39 -10.48 -9.42
C TYR A 65 25.30 -9.24 -9.61
N MET A 66 26.29 -9.34 -10.49
CA MET A 66 27.21 -8.21 -10.75
C MET A 66 26.45 -6.97 -11.24
N ARG A 67 25.44 -7.15 -12.10
CA ARG A 67 24.64 -6.04 -12.59
C ARG A 67 23.81 -5.40 -11.48
N ALA A 68 23.16 -6.19 -10.64
CA ALA A 68 22.34 -5.69 -9.53
C ALA A 68 23.21 -4.99 -8.46
N ASP A 69 24.32 -5.58 -8.08
CA ASP A 69 25.31 -5.00 -7.14
C ASP A 69 25.88 -3.66 -7.68
N MET A 70 26.21 -3.62 -8.99
CA MET A 70 26.65 -2.38 -9.62
C MET A 70 25.55 -1.28 -9.55
N VAL A 71 24.30 -1.64 -9.85
CA VAL A 71 23.17 -0.69 -9.80
C VAL A 71 22.94 -0.19 -8.39
N GLU A 72 23.01 -1.07 -7.37
CA GLU A 72 22.87 -0.69 -5.95
C GLU A 72 23.99 0.23 -5.51
N LYS A 73 25.25 -0.07 -5.83
CA LYS A 73 26.42 0.78 -5.52
C LYS A 73 26.38 2.15 -6.20
N MET A 74 25.77 2.24 -7.39
CA MET A 74 25.59 3.51 -8.10
C MET A 74 24.36 4.29 -7.62
N ASN A 75 23.48 3.67 -6.84
CA ASN A 75 22.24 4.28 -6.36
C ASN A 75 22.49 5.00 -5.02
N VAL A 76 23.32 6.01 -5.05
CA VAL A 76 23.70 6.84 -3.91
C VAL A 76 23.44 8.31 -4.24
N THR A 77 23.11 9.09 -3.22
CA THR A 77 22.94 10.54 -3.39
C THR A 77 24.27 11.26 -3.53
N LYS A 78 24.26 12.31 -4.32
CA LYS A 78 25.38 13.26 -4.50
C LYS A 78 25.15 14.58 -3.75
N LEU A 79 23.91 14.78 -3.24
CA LEU A 79 23.51 15.95 -2.48
C LEU A 79 23.88 15.78 -1.00
N SER A 80 24.27 16.86 -0.34
CA SER A 80 24.67 16.87 1.07
C SER A 80 23.48 16.91 2.04
N GLY A 81 22.31 17.40 1.55
CA GLY A 81 21.12 17.62 2.36
C GLY A 81 20.97 19.05 2.90
N GLU A 82 21.93 19.92 2.58
CA GLU A 82 21.94 21.31 3.03
C GLU A 82 21.61 22.31 1.89
N GLU A 83 21.40 21.80 0.68
CA GLU A 83 21.11 22.62 -0.49
C GLU A 83 19.72 23.23 -0.42
N ASN A 84 19.65 24.56 -0.37
CA ASN A 84 18.41 25.33 -0.36
C ASN A 84 18.00 25.84 -1.74
N ILE A 85 18.91 25.80 -2.72
CA ILE A 85 18.66 26.20 -4.11
C ILE A 85 19.14 25.08 -5.02
N LEU A 86 18.23 24.61 -5.86
CA LEU A 86 18.52 23.57 -6.83
C LEU A 86 18.03 23.96 -8.21
N ALA A 87 18.77 23.56 -9.24
CA ALA A 87 18.37 23.69 -10.62
C ALA A 87 18.21 22.32 -11.28
N GLY A 88 17.26 22.21 -12.18
CA GLY A 88 17.00 20.95 -12.88
C GLY A 88 15.92 21.05 -13.92
N SER A 89 15.61 19.93 -14.56
CA SER A 89 14.54 19.80 -15.54
C SER A 89 13.41 18.91 -15.02
N ILE A 90 12.17 19.32 -15.26
CA ILE A 90 10.98 18.55 -14.87
C ILE A 90 10.91 17.27 -15.70
N ILE A 91 10.78 16.12 -15.05
CA ILE A 91 10.66 14.82 -15.71
C ILE A 91 9.22 14.54 -16.08
N ASP A 92 8.29 14.70 -15.11
CA ASP A 92 6.85 14.43 -15.26
C ASP A 92 6.05 15.27 -14.26
N GLY A 93 4.78 15.57 -14.57
CA GLY A 93 3.91 16.42 -13.78
C GLY A 93 3.92 17.86 -14.26
N PRO A 94 3.45 18.82 -13.43
CA PRO A 94 3.03 18.71 -12.02
C PRO A 94 1.63 18.10 -11.84
N TYR A 95 1.47 17.30 -10.81
CA TYR A 95 0.19 16.72 -10.41
C TYR A 95 -0.33 17.41 -9.15
N ARG A 96 -1.57 17.90 -9.21
CA ARG A 96 -2.20 18.63 -8.13
C ARG A 96 -3.19 17.77 -7.34
N ASP A 97 -3.11 17.82 -6.00
CA ASP A 97 -4.11 17.28 -5.08
C ASP A 97 -4.44 18.34 -4.00
N GLY A 98 -5.57 19.01 -4.20
CA GLY A 98 -5.97 20.14 -3.37
C GLY A 98 -4.96 21.29 -3.44
N ASN A 99 -4.43 21.69 -2.29
CA ASN A 99 -3.41 22.74 -2.17
C ASN A 99 -1.97 22.24 -2.31
N ARG A 100 -1.77 20.97 -2.66
CA ARG A 100 -0.44 20.35 -2.84
C ARG A 100 -0.23 20.00 -4.30
N ALA A 101 0.91 20.36 -4.86
CA ALA A 101 1.34 19.88 -6.16
C ALA A 101 2.66 19.11 -6.02
N GLN A 102 2.83 18.06 -6.82
CA GLN A 102 4.03 17.24 -6.82
C GLN A 102 4.50 16.98 -8.25
N PHE A 103 5.83 16.94 -8.44
CA PHE A 103 6.46 16.56 -9.70
C PHE A 103 7.85 15.98 -9.47
N GLU A 104 8.34 15.20 -10.43
CA GLU A 104 9.70 14.71 -10.45
C GLU A 104 10.62 15.70 -11.16
N LEU A 105 11.75 16.03 -10.54
CA LEU A 105 12.79 16.88 -11.09
C LEU A 105 14.08 16.09 -11.27
N LYS A 106 14.74 16.25 -12.41
CA LYS A 106 16.12 15.79 -12.62
C LYS A 106 17.06 16.97 -12.41
N THR A 107 17.86 16.90 -11.36
CA THR A 107 18.82 17.95 -11.02
C THR A 107 19.97 18.02 -12.01
N THR A 108 20.75 19.12 -11.97
CA THR A 108 22.01 19.27 -12.72
C THR A 108 23.07 18.24 -12.31
N TYR A 109 22.94 17.61 -11.13
CA TYR A 109 23.79 16.50 -10.65
C TYR A 109 23.38 15.12 -11.19
N ASP A 110 22.41 15.05 -12.10
CA ASP A 110 21.86 13.81 -12.67
C ASP A 110 21.10 12.94 -11.63
N GLU A 111 20.57 13.58 -10.59
CA GLU A 111 19.80 12.93 -9.51
C GLU A 111 18.33 13.31 -9.60
N LYS A 112 17.45 12.36 -9.29
CA LYS A 112 16.00 12.58 -9.25
C LYS A 112 15.56 13.04 -7.87
N LEU A 113 14.69 14.05 -7.84
CA LEU A 113 14.02 14.54 -6.65
C LEU A 113 12.50 14.47 -6.84
N LEU A 114 11.79 14.19 -5.74
CA LEU A 114 10.35 14.42 -5.67
C LEU A 114 10.12 15.80 -5.04
N VAL A 115 9.63 16.72 -5.86
CA VAL A 115 9.36 18.10 -5.45
C VAL A 115 7.92 18.23 -5.01
N THR A 116 7.69 18.88 -3.88
CA THR A 116 6.35 19.24 -3.36
C THR A 116 6.25 20.76 -3.25
N VAL A 117 5.17 21.32 -3.80
CA VAL A 117 4.84 22.74 -3.73
C VAL A 117 3.51 22.90 -3.02
N PHE A 118 3.43 23.84 -2.07
CA PHE A 118 2.17 24.21 -1.43
C PHE A 118 1.60 25.48 -2.05
N LEU A 119 0.31 25.43 -2.44
CA LEU A 119 -0.44 26.53 -3.00
C LEU A 119 -1.20 27.23 -1.89
N HIS A 120 -1.12 28.56 -1.84
CA HIS A 120 -1.79 29.41 -0.86
C HIS A 120 -3.02 30.09 -1.40
N GLU A 121 -3.06 30.36 -2.69
CA GLU A 121 -4.15 31.08 -3.37
C GLU A 121 -4.63 30.31 -4.61
N ALA A 122 -5.94 30.36 -4.87
CA ALA A 122 -6.53 29.69 -6.04
C ALA A 122 -5.93 30.14 -7.39
N LYS A 123 -5.50 31.41 -7.49
CA LYS A 123 -4.85 31.93 -8.72
C LYS A 123 -3.51 31.25 -9.05
N GLU A 124 -2.83 30.67 -8.07
CA GLU A 124 -1.55 29.95 -8.27
C GLU A 124 -1.75 28.64 -9.07
N ILE A 125 -2.97 28.13 -9.15
CA ILE A 125 -3.32 26.97 -9.99
C ILE A 125 -3.03 27.27 -11.47
N ALA A 126 -3.30 28.50 -11.93
CA ALA A 126 -3.02 28.90 -13.30
C ALA A 126 -1.52 28.89 -13.59
N GLN A 127 -0.69 29.40 -12.66
CA GLN A 127 0.76 29.38 -12.78
C GLN A 127 1.31 27.95 -12.81
N LEU A 128 0.74 27.05 -12.02
CA LEU A 128 1.13 25.63 -12.00
C LEU A 128 0.89 24.95 -13.36
N ARG A 129 -0.17 25.31 -14.08
CA ARG A 129 -0.51 24.77 -15.40
C ARG A 129 0.46 25.21 -16.50
N GLU A 130 1.15 26.34 -16.35
CA GLU A 130 2.16 26.81 -17.30
C GLU A 130 3.45 25.98 -17.24
N ILE A 131 3.62 25.18 -16.18
CA ILE A 131 4.79 24.35 -15.98
C ILE A 131 4.63 23.04 -16.75
N THR A 132 5.46 22.85 -17.76
CA THR A 132 5.41 21.68 -18.64
C THR A 132 6.58 20.72 -18.39
N PRO A 133 6.46 19.44 -18.75
CA PRO A 133 7.60 18.51 -18.77
C PRO A 133 8.79 19.09 -19.58
N HIS A 134 10.00 18.80 -19.11
CA HIS A 134 11.28 19.33 -19.65
C HIS A 134 11.51 20.83 -19.48
N SER A 135 10.66 21.59 -18.79
CA SER A 135 11.00 22.95 -18.36
C SER A 135 12.22 22.92 -17.46
N SER A 136 13.17 23.83 -17.72
CA SER A 136 14.33 24.04 -16.86
C SER A 136 13.93 24.97 -15.72
N CYS A 137 14.07 24.54 -14.49
CA CYS A 137 13.60 25.25 -13.32
C CYS A 137 14.71 25.46 -12.30
N VAL A 138 14.63 26.60 -11.59
CA VAL A 138 15.36 26.89 -10.38
C VAL A 138 14.38 26.91 -9.22
N LEU A 139 14.70 26.19 -8.17
CA LEU A 139 13.85 25.95 -7.00
C LEU A 139 14.55 26.48 -5.76
N ARG A 140 13.79 27.12 -4.87
CA ARG A 140 14.25 27.54 -3.53
C ARG A 140 13.39 26.86 -2.50
N GLY A 141 14.01 26.06 -1.61
CA GLY A 141 13.23 25.26 -0.65
C GLY A 141 14.15 24.48 0.29
N GLU A 142 13.61 23.43 0.86
CA GLU A 142 14.29 22.60 1.85
C GLU A 142 14.36 21.15 1.37
N LEU A 143 15.55 20.55 1.47
CA LEU A 143 15.76 19.13 1.28
C LEU A 143 15.36 18.37 2.55
N LYS A 144 14.46 17.39 2.39
CA LYS A 144 14.03 16.50 3.47
C LYS A 144 14.36 15.06 3.13
N SER A 145 14.99 14.36 4.07
CA SER A 145 15.16 12.93 3.96
C SER A 145 13.79 12.25 4.06
N PRO A 146 13.46 11.31 3.17
CA PRO A 146 12.27 10.47 3.34
C PRO A 146 12.28 9.83 4.72
N LEU A 147 11.14 9.87 5.42
CA LEU A 147 11.03 9.21 6.72
C LEU A 147 11.22 7.69 6.53
N PRO A 148 12.06 7.07 7.35
CA PRO A 148 12.21 5.62 7.30
C PRO A 148 10.90 4.93 7.68
N SER A 149 10.67 3.76 7.11
CA SER A 149 9.50 2.89 7.36
C SER A 149 9.34 2.36 8.77
N THR A 150 10.20 2.75 9.65
CA THR A 150 10.46 2.09 10.93
C THR A 150 9.71 2.73 12.08
N VAL A 151 8.75 3.56 11.73
CA VAL A 151 7.89 4.24 12.70
C VAL A 151 6.93 3.23 13.32
N ASN A 152 6.38 2.28 12.53
CA ASN A 152 5.51 1.22 13.03
C ASN A 152 5.91 -0.16 12.53
N PHE A 153 5.47 -1.20 13.24
CA PHE A 153 5.67 -2.58 12.81
C PHE A 153 4.83 -2.86 11.57
N HIS A 154 5.47 -3.38 10.51
CA HIS A 154 4.84 -3.77 9.25
C HIS A 154 4.36 -2.60 8.36
N ASP A 155 4.81 -1.39 8.62
CA ASP A 155 4.55 -0.26 7.73
C ASP A 155 5.14 -0.45 6.33
N PHE A 156 4.55 0.28 5.37
CA PHE A 156 5.10 0.39 4.03
C PHE A 156 6.39 1.22 4.04
N ASP A 157 7.49 0.64 3.58
CA ASP A 157 8.79 1.31 3.50
C ASP A 157 8.84 2.33 2.35
N TYR A 158 8.34 3.52 2.62
CA TYR A 158 8.32 4.61 1.63
C TYR A 158 9.73 5.08 1.25
N ALA A 159 10.67 5.10 2.19
CA ALA A 159 12.06 5.49 1.92
C ALA A 159 12.74 4.49 0.98
N THR A 160 12.60 3.19 1.25
CA THR A 160 13.10 2.13 0.36
C THR A 160 12.39 2.16 -0.99
N TYR A 161 11.09 2.40 -1.05
CA TYR A 161 10.34 2.55 -2.30
C TYR A 161 10.88 3.72 -3.14
N LEU A 162 11.13 4.88 -2.54
CA LEU A 162 11.73 6.04 -3.23
C LEU A 162 13.16 5.74 -3.69
N LYS A 163 14.00 5.12 -2.85
CA LYS A 163 15.35 4.69 -3.21
C LYS A 163 15.36 3.76 -4.43
N MET A 164 14.42 2.80 -4.51
CA MET A 164 14.26 1.93 -5.67
C MET A 164 13.88 2.69 -6.95
N ASN A 165 13.24 3.85 -6.82
CA ASN A 165 12.95 4.78 -7.91
C ASN A 165 14.09 5.80 -8.14
N ARG A 166 15.23 5.66 -7.44
CA ARG A 166 16.39 6.56 -7.46
C ARG A 166 16.08 7.96 -6.98
N ILE A 167 15.19 8.07 -6.00
CA ILE A 167 14.82 9.31 -5.32
C ILE A 167 15.32 9.18 -3.88
N HIS A 168 16.32 9.97 -3.52
CA HIS A 168 16.94 9.97 -2.19
C HIS A 168 16.44 11.11 -1.32
N TRP A 169 15.90 12.16 -1.93
CA TRP A 169 15.46 13.37 -1.26
C TRP A 169 14.09 13.82 -1.72
N LEU A 170 13.33 14.37 -0.77
CA LEU A 170 12.14 15.16 -0.99
C LEU A 170 12.54 16.63 -0.96
N PHE A 171 12.08 17.44 -1.91
CA PHE A 171 12.33 18.87 -1.92
C PHE A 171 11.02 19.62 -1.73
N GLU A 172 10.91 20.38 -0.64
CA GLU A 172 9.69 21.11 -0.31
C GLU A 172 9.85 22.59 -0.56
N LEU A 173 8.93 23.15 -1.34
CA LEU A 173 8.81 24.58 -1.57
C LEU A 173 7.63 25.12 -0.77
N SER A 174 7.85 26.24 -0.08
CA SER A 174 6.82 26.90 0.71
C SER A 174 5.75 27.54 -0.15
N SER A 175 6.11 28.03 -1.34
CA SER A 175 5.20 28.70 -2.28
C SER A 175 5.58 28.40 -3.72
N ILE A 176 4.63 28.55 -4.65
CA ILE A 176 4.92 28.48 -6.08
C ILE A 176 5.87 29.62 -6.55
N ARG A 177 5.96 30.70 -5.81
CA ARG A 177 6.89 31.82 -6.08
C ARG A 177 8.36 31.41 -5.94
N ASP A 178 8.64 30.33 -5.20
CA ASP A 178 9.98 29.76 -5.00
C ASP A 178 10.41 28.90 -6.20
N LEU A 179 9.57 28.81 -7.22
CA LEU A 179 9.76 28.05 -8.45
C LEU A 179 9.80 29.00 -9.64
N THR A 180 10.93 29.03 -10.33
CA THR A 180 11.10 29.82 -11.58
C THR A 180 11.48 28.86 -12.69
N CYS A 181 10.63 28.75 -13.71
CA CYS A 181 10.79 27.82 -14.83
C CYS A 181 10.89 28.56 -16.16
N GLN A 182 11.71 28.04 -17.06
CA GLN A 182 11.79 28.44 -18.46
C GLN A 182 11.54 27.23 -19.34
N GLN A 183 10.75 27.39 -20.38
CA GLN A 183 10.52 26.31 -21.34
C GLN A 183 11.81 25.99 -22.11
N SER A 184 12.12 24.71 -22.26
CA SER A 184 13.26 24.27 -23.05
C SER A 184 12.98 24.47 -24.55
N SER A 185 13.95 25.00 -25.27
CA SER A 185 13.87 25.20 -26.74
C SER A 185 14.23 23.94 -27.54
N SER A 186 14.81 22.92 -26.93
CA SER A 186 15.21 21.67 -27.58
C SER A 186 14.18 20.58 -27.38
N PHE A 187 13.51 20.19 -28.46
CA PHE A 187 12.52 19.10 -28.44
C PHE A 187 13.06 17.89 -29.20
N ASP A 188 13.37 16.83 -28.46
CA ASP A 188 13.51 15.49 -29.04
C ASP A 188 12.12 14.81 -29.14
N LEU A 189 12.04 13.71 -29.89
CA LEU A 189 10.80 12.96 -30.07
C LEU A 189 10.20 12.46 -28.73
N PHE A 190 11.04 12.10 -27.79
CA PHE A 190 10.61 11.61 -26.48
C PHE A 190 9.94 12.74 -25.67
N THR A 191 10.55 13.91 -25.65
CA THR A 191 10.01 15.13 -25.03
C THR A 191 8.70 15.52 -25.67
N LEU A 192 8.60 15.47 -27.00
CA LEU A 192 7.37 15.79 -27.73
C LEU A 192 6.20 14.89 -27.31
N VAL A 193 6.43 13.59 -27.23
CA VAL A 193 5.37 12.62 -26.82
C VAL A 193 4.95 12.85 -25.36
N LYS A 194 5.87 13.16 -24.46
CA LYS A 194 5.54 13.54 -23.06
C LYS A 194 4.72 14.84 -23.00
N LEU A 195 5.05 15.81 -23.82
CA LEU A 195 4.28 17.05 -23.91
C LEU A 195 2.84 16.79 -24.40
N TYR A 196 2.66 15.95 -25.42
CA TYR A 196 1.34 15.51 -25.84
C TYR A 196 0.57 14.75 -24.75
N ARG A 197 1.26 13.91 -23.95
CA ARG A 197 0.66 13.28 -22.77
C ARG A 197 0.17 14.32 -21.77
N HIS A 198 0.99 15.32 -21.48
CA HIS A 198 0.64 16.41 -20.56
C HIS A 198 -0.58 17.19 -21.04
N TYR A 199 -0.61 17.65 -22.29
CA TYR A 199 -1.78 18.32 -22.88
C TYR A 199 -3.03 17.43 -22.92
N GLY A 200 -2.86 16.13 -23.15
CA GLY A 200 -3.97 15.18 -23.11
C GLY A 200 -4.57 15.07 -21.71
N LEU A 201 -3.75 15.03 -20.67
CA LEU A 201 -4.19 15.01 -19.27
C LEU A 201 -4.87 16.34 -18.88
N GLU A 202 -4.31 17.48 -19.27
CA GLU A 202 -4.92 18.80 -19.05
C GLU A 202 -6.28 18.91 -19.74
N LYS A 203 -6.39 18.40 -20.96
CA LYS A 203 -7.66 18.36 -21.69
C LYS A 203 -8.69 17.49 -21.01
N LEU A 204 -8.28 16.33 -20.44
CA LEU A 204 -9.17 15.52 -19.62
C LEU A 204 -9.64 16.27 -18.37
N ASP A 205 -8.72 16.94 -17.68
CA ASP A 205 -9.06 17.70 -16.47
C ASP A 205 -10.06 18.81 -16.72
N THR A 206 -9.96 19.47 -17.87
CA THR A 206 -10.80 20.65 -18.21
C THR A 206 -12.14 20.29 -18.86
N LEU A 207 -12.22 19.23 -19.65
CA LEU A 207 -13.39 18.92 -20.47
C LEU A 207 -14.24 17.76 -19.98
N PHE A 208 -13.64 16.82 -19.24
CA PHE A 208 -14.34 15.64 -18.76
C PHE A 208 -14.81 15.82 -17.32
N GLU A 209 -16.03 15.38 -17.06
CA GLU A 209 -16.62 15.38 -15.72
C GLU A 209 -16.34 14.05 -15.00
N GLU A 210 -16.35 14.08 -13.65
CA GLU A 210 -16.32 12.87 -12.85
C GLU A 210 -17.62 12.06 -13.06
N PRO A 211 -17.57 10.72 -13.09
CA PRO A 211 -16.40 9.84 -12.88
C PRO A 211 -15.62 9.50 -14.17
N MET A 212 -16.09 9.93 -15.35
CA MET A 212 -15.46 9.61 -16.64
C MET A 212 -14.01 10.09 -16.70
N LYS A 213 -13.72 11.27 -16.13
CA LYS A 213 -12.37 11.84 -16.06
C LYS A 213 -11.38 10.86 -15.41
N GLY A 214 -11.75 10.31 -14.25
CA GLY A 214 -10.91 9.35 -13.52
C GLY A 214 -10.63 8.09 -14.33
N ILE A 215 -11.67 7.51 -14.93
CA ILE A 215 -11.53 6.30 -15.76
C ILE A 215 -10.74 6.58 -17.05
N ALA A 216 -10.98 7.73 -17.71
CA ALA A 216 -10.24 8.09 -18.92
C ALA A 216 -8.75 8.31 -18.64
N GLY A 217 -8.42 9.02 -17.55
CA GLY A 217 -7.04 9.18 -17.09
C GLY A 217 -6.33 7.84 -16.88
N ALA A 218 -6.99 6.92 -16.18
CA ALA A 218 -6.45 5.59 -15.88
C ALA A 218 -6.27 4.71 -17.14
N LEU A 219 -7.26 4.69 -18.04
CA LEU A 219 -7.27 3.78 -19.20
C LEU A 219 -6.45 4.27 -20.40
N ILE A 220 -6.37 5.59 -20.65
CA ILE A 220 -5.61 6.17 -21.77
C ILE A 220 -4.16 6.43 -21.36
N PHE A 221 -3.97 7.12 -20.23
CA PHE A 221 -2.67 7.65 -19.81
C PHE A 221 -2.01 6.86 -18.67
N GLY A 222 -2.69 5.87 -18.10
CA GLY A 222 -2.20 5.15 -16.93
C GLY A 222 -2.18 5.99 -15.65
N GLU A 223 -2.93 7.10 -15.62
CA GLU A 223 -2.91 8.10 -14.56
C GLU A 223 -4.15 7.99 -13.68
N ARG A 224 -3.95 7.76 -12.38
CA ARG A 224 -5.04 7.50 -11.43
C ARG A 224 -5.39 8.65 -10.51
N HIS A 225 -4.60 9.72 -10.50
CA HIS A 225 -4.79 10.87 -9.59
C HIS A 225 -6.14 11.59 -9.80
N PHE A 226 -6.82 11.37 -10.94
CA PHE A 226 -8.17 11.88 -11.17
C PHE A 226 -9.26 11.07 -10.47
N LEU A 227 -9.00 9.84 -10.05
CA LEU A 227 -9.96 9.02 -9.29
C LEU A 227 -10.10 9.54 -7.86
N SER A 228 -11.31 9.37 -7.28
CA SER A 228 -11.47 9.60 -5.84
C SER A 228 -10.75 8.51 -5.04
N ALA A 229 -10.27 8.86 -3.84
CA ALA A 229 -9.62 7.91 -2.93
C ALA A 229 -10.46 6.67 -2.67
N ASN A 230 -11.74 6.88 -2.35
CA ASN A 230 -12.67 5.79 -2.05
C ASN A 230 -12.87 4.84 -3.25
N THR A 231 -12.91 5.39 -4.47
CA THR A 231 -13.02 4.58 -5.68
C THR A 231 -11.75 3.77 -5.92
N GLU A 232 -10.56 4.39 -5.87
CA GLU A 232 -9.30 3.67 -6.06
C GLU A 232 -9.13 2.56 -5.03
N GLU A 233 -9.46 2.83 -3.78
CA GLU A 233 -9.46 1.85 -2.71
C GLU A 233 -10.43 0.70 -2.95
N ALA A 234 -11.66 0.98 -3.40
CA ALA A 234 -12.64 -0.05 -3.71
C ALA A 234 -12.12 -0.99 -4.80
N TYR A 235 -11.50 -0.45 -5.87
CA TYR A 235 -10.86 -1.28 -6.89
C TYR A 235 -9.70 -2.12 -6.32
N GLN A 236 -8.93 -1.57 -5.39
CA GLN A 236 -7.82 -2.29 -4.76
C GLN A 236 -8.33 -3.42 -3.86
N LYS A 237 -9.23 -3.14 -2.90
CA LYS A 237 -9.78 -4.13 -1.96
C LYS A 237 -10.53 -5.25 -2.67
N LEU A 238 -11.23 -4.95 -3.75
CA LEU A 238 -11.99 -5.93 -4.54
C LEU A 238 -11.13 -6.66 -5.59
N GLY A 239 -9.80 -6.42 -5.62
CA GLY A 239 -8.88 -7.09 -6.56
C GLY A 239 -9.05 -6.65 -8.02
N LEU A 240 -9.60 -5.47 -8.26
CA LEU A 240 -9.88 -4.89 -9.57
C LEU A 240 -8.87 -3.80 -10.00
N ILE A 241 -7.90 -3.46 -9.14
CA ILE A 241 -6.95 -2.35 -9.38
C ILE A 241 -6.16 -2.49 -10.70
N HIS A 242 -5.95 -3.73 -11.16
CA HIS A 242 -5.26 -4.03 -12.42
C HIS A 242 -6.04 -3.57 -13.66
N ILE A 243 -7.34 -3.28 -13.54
CA ILE A 243 -8.19 -2.74 -14.61
C ILE A 243 -7.93 -1.25 -14.79
N LEU A 244 -7.67 -0.53 -13.69
CA LEU A 244 -7.32 0.89 -13.68
C LEU A 244 -5.86 1.16 -14.09
N ALA A 245 -5.07 0.12 -14.23
CA ALA A 245 -3.74 0.21 -14.85
C ALA A 245 -3.83 -0.20 -16.31
N VAL A 246 -3.15 0.50 -17.20
CA VAL A 246 -3.06 0.04 -18.60
C VAL A 246 -2.45 -1.35 -18.62
N SER A 247 -3.25 -2.33 -19.01
CA SER A 247 -2.90 -3.75 -18.96
C SER A 247 -2.43 -4.29 -20.33
N GLY A 248 -1.90 -5.52 -20.32
CA GLY A 248 -1.56 -6.19 -21.57
C GLY A 248 -2.75 -6.41 -22.51
N LEU A 249 -3.98 -6.54 -21.95
CA LEU A 249 -5.21 -6.62 -22.73
C LEU A 249 -5.48 -5.29 -23.46
N HIS A 250 -5.30 -4.15 -22.78
CA HIS A 250 -5.47 -2.82 -23.38
C HIS A 250 -4.46 -2.60 -24.51
N VAL A 251 -3.17 -2.90 -24.29
CA VAL A 251 -2.13 -2.80 -25.34
C VAL A 251 -2.46 -3.70 -26.51
N GLY A 252 -2.90 -4.94 -26.28
CA GLY A 252 -3.28 -5.89 -27.31
C GLY A 252 -4.49 -5.43 -28.12
N LEU A 253 -5.50 -4.85 -27.43
CA LEU A 253 -6.72 -4.35 -28.07
C LEU A 253 -6.44 -3.14 -28.95
N ILE A 254 -5.68 -2.16 -28.42
CA ILE A 254 -5.27 -0.95 -29.17
C ILE A 254 -4.41 -1.35 -30.38
N SER A 255 -3.41 -2.21 -30.17
CA SER A 255 -2.57 -2.72 -31.28
C SER A 255 -3.39 -3.44 -32.35
N GLY A 256 -4.38 -4.23 -31.90
CA GLY A 256 -5.30 -4.94 -32.80
C GLY A 256 -6.19 -3.99 -33.61
N VAL A 257 -6.76 -2.98 -32.95
CA VAL A 257 -7.60 -1.97 -33.63
C VAL A 257 -6.77 -1.19 -34.65
N VAL A 258 -5.59 -0.69 -34.27
CA VAL A 258 -4.69 0.03 -35.17
C VAL A 258 -4.29 -0.86 -36.34
N PHE A 259 -3.84 -2.08 -36.07
CA PHE A 259 -3.45 -3.04 -37.12
C PHE A 259 -4.59 -3.32 -38.11
N PHE A 260 -5.78 -3.63 -37.58
CA PHE A 260 -6.95 -3.91 -38.41
C PHE A 260 -7.39 -2.69 -39.22
N GLY A 261 -7.37 -1.48 -38.60
CA GLY A 261 -7.66 -0.23 -39.29
C GLY A 261 -6.71 0.01 -40.47
N LEU A 262 -5.39 -0.19 -40.27
CA LEU A 262 -4.39 -0.03 -41.31
C LEU A 262 -4.63 -1.04 -42.47
N ILE A 263 -4.91 -2.30 -42.16
CA ILE A 263 -5.25 -3.31 -43.21
C ILE A 263 -6.53 -2.91 -43.96
N ARG A 264 -7.54 -2.43 -43.24
CA ARG A 264 -8.81 -2.01 -43.82
C ARG A 264 -8.68 -0.78 -44.74
N SER A 265 -7.66 0.06 -44.46
CA SER A 265 -7.31 1.23 -45.28
C SER A 265 -6.42 0.84 -46.49
N GLY A 266 -6.22 -0.47 -46.79
CA GLY A 266 -5.46 -0.96 -47.92
C GLY A 266 -3.95 -1.04 -47.71
N ILE A 267 -3.46 -0.83 -46.48
CA ILE A 267 -2.03 -0.97 -46.16
C ILE A 267 -1.67 -2.44 -46.06
N THR A 268 -0.55 -2.85 -46.68
CA THR A 268 -0.09 -4.24 -46.61
C THR A 268 0.27 -4.63 -45.20
N ARG A 269 0.19 -5.92 -44.87
CA ARG A 269 0.45 -6.46 -43.56
C ARG A 269 1.86 -6.12 -43.06
N GLU A 270 2.86 -6.21 -43.90
CA GLU A 270 4.26 -5.95 -43.58
C GLU A 270 4.49 -4.48 -43.23
N ARG A 271 3.81 -3.56 -43.95
CA ARG A 271 3.84 -2.13 -43.64
C ARG A 271 3.08 -1.82 -42.35
N ALA A 272 1.91 -2.42 -42.16
CA ALA A 272 1.13 -2.24 -40.93
C ALA A 272 1.91 -2.70 -39.68
N GLU A 273 2.64 -3.83 -39.77
CA GLU A 273 3.53 -4.29 -38.71
C GLU A 273 4.70 -3.32 -38.46
N THR A 274 5.27 -2.75 -39.52
CA THR A 274 6.34 -1.75 -39.37
C THR A 274 5.81 -0.47 -38.71
N ILE A 275 4.62 0.00 -39.08
CA ILE A 275 3.97 1.14 -38.42
C ILE A 275 3.72 0.87 -36.95
N LEU A 276 3.26 -0.33 -36.58
CA LEU A 276 3.07 -0.71 -35.17
C LEU A 276 4.37 -0.68 -34.37
N LEU A 277 5.52 -1.06 -34.94
CA LEU A 277 6.81 -0.97 -34.27
C LEU A 277 7.20 0.47 -33.87
N TRP A 278 6.67 1.49 -34.56
CA TRP A 278 6.86 2.89 -34.22
C TRP A 278 5.77 3.41 -33.26
N ILE A 279 4.51 3.00 -33.44
CA ILE A 279 3.40 3.44 -32.58
C ILE A 279 3.51 2.90 -31.17
N LEU A 280 3.94 1.64 -31.00
CA LEU A 280 3.99 1.01 -29.68
C LEU A 280 4.92 1.71 -28.68
N PRO A 281 6.17 2.07 -29.00
CA PRO A 281 7.02 2.86 -28.11
C PRO A 281 6.40 4.21 -27.73
N MET A 282 5.77 4.91 -28.69
CA MET A 282 5.08 6.18 -28.42
C MET A 282 3.92 5.96 -27.45
N TYR A 283 3.12 4.90 -27.65
CA TYR A 283 2.04 4.55 -26.74
C TYR A 283 2.54 4.18 -25.33
N MET A 284 3.68 3.49 -25.22
CA MET A 284 4.28 3.20 -23.91
C MET A 284 4.62 4.48 -23.13
N ILE A 285 5.11 5.53 -23.83
CA ILE A 285 5.40 6.85 -23.24
C ILE A 285 4.08 7.51 -22.78
N VAL A 286 3.07 7.55 -23.65
CA VAL A 286 1.75 8.12 -23.38
C VAL A 286 1.10 7.45 -22.17
N ALA A 287 1.23 6.12 -22.04
CA ALA A 287 0.70 5.33 -20.93
C ALA A 287 1.59 5.34 -19.67
N GLY A 288 2.60 6.23 -19.58
CA GLY A 288 3.41 6.45 -18.38
C GLY A 288 4.43 5.36 -18.07
N PHE A 289 4.87 4.55 -19.04
CA PHE A 289 5.85 3.49 -18.86
C PHE A 289 5.55 2.47 -17.76
N ALA A 290 4.27 2.24 -17.44
CA ALA A 290 3.90 1.21 -16.46
C ALA A 290 4.51 -0.16 -16.84
N PRO A 291 5.03 -0.97 -15.89
CA PRO A 291 5.66 -2.26 -16.18
C PRO A 291 4.79 -3.23 -16.99
N SER A 292 3.47 -3.19 -16.81
CA SER A 292 2.51 -3.98 -17.59
C SER A 292 2.47 -3.57 -19.06
N VAL A 293 2.58 -2.27 -19.34
CA VAL A 293 2.58 -1.70 -20.70
C VAL A 293 3.90 -2.01 -21.40
N ILE A 294 5.02 -1.79 -20.70
CA ILE A 294 6.37 -2.12 -21.22
C ILE A 294 6.42 -3.58 -21.61
N ARG A 295 6.02 -4.48 -20.69
CA ARG A 295 5.99 -5.92 -21.00
C ARG A 295 5.16 -6.22 -22.24
N ALA A 296 3.90 -5.75 -22.29
CA ALA A 296 2.98 -6.10 -23.38
C ALA A 296 3.44 -5.51 -24.72
N GLY A 297 3.86 -4.25 -24.74
CA GLY A 297 4.42 -3.62 -25.93
C GLY A 297 5.67 -4.32 -26.41
N THR A 298 6.62 -4.65 -25.52
CA THR A 298 7.85 -5.38 -25.87
C THR A 298 7.54 -6.77 -26.41
N VAL A 299 6.55 -7.51 -25.84
CA VAL A 299 6.10 -8.81 -26.38
C VAL A 299 5.62 -8.66 -27.82
N VAL A 300 4.74 -7.68 -28.09
CA VAL A 300 4.22 -7.47 -29.46
C VAL A 300 5.33 -7.05 -30.42
N MET A 301 6.20 -6.13 -30.00
CA MET A 301 7.32 -5.65 -30.84
C MET A 301 8.29 -6.79 -31.18
N LEU A 302 8.74 -7.56 -30.19
CA LEU A 302 9.65 -8.69 -30.42
C LEU A 302 8.98 -9.79 -31.26
N TYR A 303 7.70 -10.05 -31.04
CA TYR A 303 6.95 -10.99 -31.88
C TYR A 303 6.95 -10.55 -33.35
N ILE A 304 6.70 -9.26 -33.63
CA ILE A 304 6.76 -8.72 -35.00
C ILE A 304 8.18 -8.82 -35.57
N ILE A 305 9.21 -8.44 -34.80
CA ILE A 305 10.61 -8.49 -35.26
C ILE A 305 11.03 -9.91 -35.59
N PHE A 306 10.82 -10.89 -34.71
CA PHE A 306 11.18 -12.28 -34.92
C PHE A 306 10.43 -12.88 -36.11
N ARG A 307 9.17 -12.53 -36.30
CA ARG A 307 8.39 -12.94 -37.45
C ARG A 307 8.96 -12.38 -38.74
N LYS A 308 9.39 -11.12 -38.81
CA LYS A 308 10.08 -10.53 -39.97
C LYS A 308 11.42 -11.18 -40.25
N MET A 309 12.10 -11.68 -39.23
CA MET A 309 13.35 -12.44 -39.35
C MET A 309 13.13 -13.92 -39.66
N ASN A 310 11.88 -14.37 -39.86
CA ASN A 310 11.51 -15.79 -40.02
C ASN A 310 11.94 -16.70 -38.84
N VAL A 311 12.06 -16.12 -37.65
CA VAL A 311 12.38 -16.83 -36.41
C VAL A 311 11.10 -17.09 -35.62
N SER A 312 10.80 -18.38 -35.33
CA SER A 312 9.64 -18.76 -34.51
C SER A 312 10.07 -19.01 -33.08
N ILE A 313 9.70 -18.11 -32.19
CA ILE A 313 9.89 -18.30 -30.73
C ILE A 313 8.53 -18.54 -30.09
N PRO A 314 8.36 -19.62 -29.29
CA PRO A 314 7.13 -19.86 -28.57
C PRO A 314 6.85 -18.72 -27.55
N PRO A 315 5.56 -18.39 -27.30
CA PRO A 315 5.22 -17.23 -26.44
C PRO A 315 5.76 -17.31 -25.01
N PHE A 316 5.84 -18.49 -24.42
CA PHE A 316 6.32 -18.65 -23.04
C PHE A 316 7.83 -18.40 -22.90
N PRO A 317 8.73 -19.01 -23.70
CA PRO A 317 10.14 -18.60 -23.75
C PRO A 317 10.36 -17.11 -24.02
N LEU A 318 9.58 -16.52 -24.96
CA LEU A 318 9.66 -15.09 -25.25
C LEU A 318 9.37 -14.25 -24.00
N LEU A 319 8.31 -14.59 -23.25
CA LEU A 319 7.98 -13.93 -21.98
C LEU A 319 9.14 -14.03 -20.97
N CYS A 320 9.78 -15.21 -20.87
CA CYS A 320 10.93 -15.42 -19.99
C CYS A 320 12.14 -14.53 -20.37
N TYR A 321 12.46 -14.45 -21.67
CA TYR A 321 13.56 -13.59 -22.14
C TYR A 321 13.27 -12.10 -21.87
N ILE A 322 12.03 -11.67 -22.06
CA ILE A 322 11.64 -10.28 -21.74
C ILE A 322 11.78 -10.01 -20.24
N ALA A 323 11.38 -10.95 -19.38
CA ALA A 323 11.59 -10.82 -17.93
C ALA A 323 13.07 -10.64 -17.59
N LEU A 324 13.95 -11.45 -18.18
CA LEU A 324 15.40 -11.33 -17.99
C LEU A 324 15.93 -9.98 -18.49
N ILE A 325 15.55 -9.54 -19.68
CA ILE A 325 15.97 -8.25 -20.23
C ILE A 325 15.56 -7.10 -19.32
N LEU A 326 14.31 -7.07 -18.86
CA LEU A 326 13.82 -5.99 -18.00
C LEU A 326 14.49 -6.01 -16.62
N LEU A 327 14.71 -7.18 -16.04
CA LEU A 327 15.45 -7.33 -14.78
C LEU A 327 16.93 -6.93 -14.92
N PHE A 328 17.55 -7.16 -16.07
CA PHE A 328 18.91 -6.73 -16.32
C PHE A 328 19.03 -5.21 -16.47
N ILE A 329 18.06 -4.58 -17.15
CA ILE A 329 18.01 -3.12 -17.33
C ILE A 329 17.73 -2.44 -16.00
N HIS A 330 16.71 -2.92 -15.26
CA HIS A 330 16.24 -2.33 -14.02
C HIS A 330 16.00 -3.41 -12.95
N PRO A 331 17.03 -3.81 -12.17
CA PRO A 331 16.92 -4.88 -11.18
C PRO A 331 15.83 -4.67 -10.13
N TYR A 332 15.53 -3.43 -9.74
CA TYR A 332 14.48 -3.11 -8.77
C TYR A 332 13.05 -3.46 -9.22
N TYR A 333 12.82 -3.74 -10.52
CA TYR A 333 11.54 -4.25 -10.99
C TYR A 333 11.12 -5.54 -10.28
N LEU A 334 12.08 -6.30 -9.75
CA LEU A 334 11.79 -7.50 -8.96
C LEU A 334 10.84 -7.21 -7.78
N PHE A 335 10.97 -6.04 -7.15
CA PHE A 335 10.15 -5.64 -5.99
C PHE A 335 8.87 -4.90 -6.39
N HIS A 336 8.68 -4.59 -7.67
CA HIS A 336 7.51 -3.88 -8.13
C HIS A 336 6.32 -4.84 -8.31
N VAL A 337 5.24 -4.64 -7.53
CA VAL A 337 4.04 -5.50 -7.51
C VAL A 337 3.45 -5.69 -8.91
N GLY A 338 3.35 -4.60 -9.70
CA GLY A 338 2.85 -4.66 -11.08
C GLY A 338 3.71 -5.54 -11.99
N PHE A 339 5.03 -5.54 -11.82
CA PHE A 339 5.92 -6.44 -12.54
C PHE A 339 5.69 -7.90 -12.14
N GLN A 340 5.69 -8.19 -10.83
CA GLN A 340 5.46 -9.53 -10.30
C GLN A 340 4.14 -10.12 -10.81
N LEU A 341 3.02 -9.43 -10.58
CA LEU A 341 1.70 -9.89 -11.02
C LEU A 341 1.60 -10.05 -12.53
N SER A 342 2.16 -9.10 -13.28
CA SER A 342 2.09 -9.08 -14.74
C SER A 342 2.79 -10.30 -15.36
N PHE A 343 3.98 -10.64 -14.89
CA PHE A 343 4.74 -11.80 -15.43
C PHE A 343 4.20 -13.14 -14.91
N LEU A 344 3.86 -13.24 -13.62
CA LEU A 344 3.33 -14.47 -13.03
C LEU A 344 2.00 -14.87 -13.66
N ILE A 345 1.04 -13.94 -13.78
CA ILE A 345 -0.27 -14.23 -14.36
C ILE A 345 -0.13 -14.57 -15.85
N SER A 346 0.66 -13.82 -16.62
CA SER A 346 0.84 -14.11 -18.03
C SER A 346 1.53 -15.46 -18.27
N GLY A 347 2.53 -15.78 -17.44
CA GLY A 347 3.21 -17.07 -17.49
C GLY A 347 2.28 -18.23 -17.20
N SER A 348 1.44 -18.13 -16.16
CA SER A 348 0.48 -19.16 -15.78
C SER A 348 -0.61 -19.38 -16.87
N LEU A 349 -1.09 -18.29 -17.47
CA LEU A 349 -2.07 -18.39 -18.56
C LEU A 349 -1.46 -19.02 -19.82
N LEU A 350 -0.21 -18.69 -20.19
CA LEU A 350 0.50 -19.30 -21.29
C LEU A 350 0.78 -20.79 -21.05
N LEU A 351 1.12 -21.18 -19.83
CA LEU A 351 1.27 -22.59 -19.45
C LEU A 351 -0.08 -23.34 -19.54
N SER A 352 -1.18 -22.67 -19.20
CA SER A 352 -2.53 -23.26 -19.22
C SER A 352 -3.24 -23.20 -20.58
N ARG A 353 -2.58 -22.70 -21.64
CA ARG A 353 -3.19 -22.43 -22.96
C ARG A 353 -3.88 -23.64 -23.58
N PHE A 354 -3.33 -24.86 -23.44
CA PHE A 354 -3.88 -26.07 -24.01
C PHE A 354 -5.23 -26.49 -23.38
N ILE A 355 -5.39 -26.21 -22.09
CA ILE A 355 -6.66 -26.46 -21.39
C ILE A 355 -7.69 -25.44 -21.81
N LEU A 356 -7.29 -24.17 -21.87
CA LEU A 356 -8.16 -23.06 -22.25
C LEU A 356 -8.70 -23.25 -23.66
N ALA A 357 -7.84 -23.59 -24.62
CA ALA A 357 -8.21 -23.73 -26.03
C ALA A 357 -9.30 -24.80 -26.32
N LYS A 358 -9.46 -25.78 -25.43
CA LYS A 358 -10.44 -26.87 -25.58
C LYS A 358 -11.79 -26.59 -24.93
N ARG A 359 -12.05 -25.39 -24.40
CA ARG A 359 -13.24 -25.04 -23.63
C ARG A 359 -14.14 -24.04 -24.34
N THR A 360 -15.41 -24.01 -23.94
CA THR A 360 -16.35 -22.96 -24.37
C THR A 360 -15.89 -21.59 -23.86
N ARG A 361 -16.31 -20.52 -24.53
CA ARG A 361 -15.92 -19.14 -24.15
C ARG A 361 -16.20 -18.81 -22.68
N MET A 362 -17.38 -19.20 -22.18
CA MET A 362 -17.75 -18.98 -20.77
C MET A 362 -16.82 -19.75 -19.82
N THR A 363 -16.55 -21.02 -20.11
CA THR A 363 -15.59 -21.81 -19.29
C THR A 363 -14.18 -21.25 -19.36
N GLN A 364 -13.75 -20.71 -20.52
CA GLN A 364 -12.46 -20.03 -20.66
C GLN A 364 -12.39 -18.80 -19.74
N MET A 365 -13.42 -17.96 -19.74
CA MET A 365 -13.47 -16.76 -18.88
C MET A 365 -13.34 -17.13 -17.40
N VAL A 366 -14.13 -18.11 -16.94
CA VAL A 366 -14.07 -18.60 -15.56
C VAL A 366 -12.67 -19.15 -15.23
N LEU A 367 -12.11 -20.00 -16.09
CA LEU A 367 -10.77 -20.58 -15.86
C LEU A 367 -9.68 -19.54 -15.88
N VAL A 368 -9.73 -18.56 -16.78
CA VAL A 368 -8.78 -17.43 -16.80
C VAL A 368 -8.83 -16.66 -15.49
N THR A 369 -10.03 -16.34 -15.00
CA THR A 369 -10.21 -15.65 -13.72
C THR A 369 -9.63 -16.48 -12.56
N VAL A 370 -9.99 -17.77 -12.46
CA VAL A 370 -9.53 -18.65 -11.38
C VAL A 370 -8.00 -18.82 -11.41
N ILE A 371 -7.41 -19.10 -12.57
CA ILE A 371 -5.96 -19.25 -12.72
C ILE A 371 -5.24 -17.95 -12.35
N SER A 372 -5.73 -16.81 -12.83
CA SER A 372 -5.15 -15.50 -12.53
C SER A 372 -5.18 -15.16 -11.03
N GLN A 373 -6.33 -15.37 -10.38
CA GLN A 373 -6.50 -15.08 -8.95
C GLN A 373 -5.64 -16.00 -8.08
N ILE A 374 -5.64 -17.31 -8.35
CA ILE A 374 -4.81 -18.28 -7.60
C ILE A 374 -3.32 -17.97 -7.79
N THR A 375 -2.90 -17.62 -9.00
CA THR A 375 -1.50 -17.27 -9.28
C THR A 375 -1.07 -15.97 -8.62
N ALA A 376 -1.97 -14.98 -8.58
CA ALA A 376 -1.71 -13.69 -7.94
C ALA A 376 -1.66 -13.78 -6.39
N PHE A 377 -2.33 -14.77 -5.82
CA PHE A 377 -2.63 -14.86 -4.41
C PHE A 377 -1.41 -14.73 -3.47
N PRO A 378 -0.25 -15.41 -3.68
CA PRO A 378 0.92 -15.24 -2.81
C PRO A 378 1.46 -13.81 -2.80
N VAL A 379 1.45 -13.15 -3.97
CA VAL A 379 1.91 -11.76 -4.11
C VAL A 379 0.93 -10.81 -3.40
N LEU A 380 -0.37 -11.02 -3.57
CA LEU A 380 -1.38 -10.22 -2.90
C LEU A 380 -1.30 -10.36 -1.38
N LEU A 381 -1.12 -11.56 -0.86
CA LEU A 381 -0.95 -11.78 0.58
C LEU A 381 0.31 -11.13 1.14
N TYR A 382 1.41 -11.16 0.39
CA TYR A 382 2.66 -10.54 0.84
C TYR A 382 2.57 -9.01 0.94
N HIS A 383 1.84 -8.36 -0.01
CA HIS A 383 1.78 -6.90 -0.10
C HIS A 383 0.54 -6.28 0.58
N PHE A 384 -0.59 -6.99 0.60
CA PHE A 384 -1.87 -6.42 1.06
C PHE A 384 -2.47 -7.14 2.26
N TYR A 385 -1.95 -8.32 2.62
CA TYR A 385 -2.36 -9.12 3.80
C TYR A 385 -3.81 -9.61 3.78
N GLU A 386 -4.58 -9.28 2.75
CA GLU A 386 -5.99 -9.61 2.60
C GLU A 386 -6.33 -10.11 1.19
N PHE A 387 -7.48 -10.74 1.07
CA PHE A 387 -8.02 -11.19 -0.20
C PHE A 387 -9.54 -11.14 -0.21
N SER A 388 -10.14 -10.56 -1.25
CA SER A 388 -11.58 -10.52 -1.41
C SER A 388 -12.10 -11.70 -2.24
N LEU A 389 -13.01 -12.48 -1.70
CA LEU A 389 -13.69 -13.54 -2.46
C LEU A 389 -14.57 -12.99 -3.58
N LEU A 390 -15.07 -11.75 -3.42
CA LEU A 390 -15.84 -11.07 -4.48
C LEU A 390 -15.02 -10.87 -5.74
N SER A 391 -13.68 -10.84 -5.64
CA SER A 391 -12.80 -10.65 -6.79
C SER A 391 -13.05 -11.68 -7.91
N PHE A 392 -13.43 -12.91 -7.59
CA PHE A 392 -13.74 -13.93 -8.60
C PHE A 392 -14.96 -13.56 -9.44
N VAL A 393 -16.03 -13.09 -8.80
CA VAL A 393 -17.27 -12.73 -9.49
C VAL A 393 -17.13 -11.39 -10.19
N LEU A 394 -16.55 -10.40 -9.50
CA LEU A 394 -16.42 -9.06 -10.05
C LEU A 394 -15.49 -9.03 -11.27
N ASN A 395 -14.39 -9.76 -11.24
CA ASN A 395 -13.51 -9.86 -12.41
C ASN A 395 -14.21 -10.47 -13.64
N LEU A 396 -15.10 -11.41 -13.41
CA LEU A 396 -15.85 -12.05 -14.51
C LEU A 396 -16.82 -11.07 -15.19
N ILE A 397 -17.33 -10.08 -14.47
CA ILE A 397 -18.34 -9.12 -14.94
C ILE A 397 -17.66 -7.80 -15.34
N ILE A 398 -16.88 -7.19 -14.45
CA ILE A 398 -16.37 -5.83 -14.62
C ILE A 398 -15.25 -5.78 -15.67
N VAL A 399 -14.36 -6.80 -15.73
CA VAL A 399 -13.27 -6.81 -16.72
C VAL A 399 -13.80 -6.74 -18.15
N PRO A 400 -14.77 -7.58 -18.60
CA PRO A 400 -15.37 -7.43 -19.92
C PRO A 400 -16.06 -6.10 -20.15
N VAL A 401 -16.80 -5.57 -19.18
CA VAL A 401 -17.49 -4.27 -19.30
C VAL A 401 -16.46 -3.15 -19.52
N ILE A 402 -15.42 -3.11 -18.72
CA ILE A 402 -14.38 -2.08 -18.87
C ILE A 402 -13.61 -2.26 -20.19
N ALA A 403 -13.19 -3.48 -20.53
CA ALA A 403 -12.33 -3.72 -21.68
C ALA A 403 -13.06 -3.59 -23.05
N PHE A 404 -14.31 -4.05 -23.15
CA PHE A 404 -15.01 -4.10 -24.44
C PHE A 404 -16.07 -3.02 -24.62
N LEU A 405 -16.52 -2.37 -23.53
CA LEU A 405 -17.50 -1.28 -23.61
C LEU A 405 -16.85 0.07 -23.24
N ILE A 406 -16.34 0.21 -22.01
CA ILE A 406 -15.87 1.51 -21.49
C ILE A 406 -14.59 1.97 -22.22
N LEU A 407 -13.60 1.10 -22.38
CA LEU A 407 -12.34 1.47 -23.02
C LEU A 407 -12.51 2.01 -24.45
N PRO A 408 -13.24 1.35 -25.39
CA PRO A 408 -13.48 1.89 -26.72
C PRO A 408 -14.23 3.23 -26.69
N VAL A 409 -15.21 3.36 -25.81
CA VAL A 409 -15.98 4.60 -25.64
C VAL A 409 -15.09 5.74 -25.14
N VAL A 410 -14.27 5.50 -24.15
CA VAL A 410 -13.34 6.49 -23.60
C VAL A 410 -12.38 7.02 -24.68
N PHE A 411 -11.80 6.13 -25.50
CA PHE A 411 -10.96 6.53 -26.63
C PHE A 411 -11.77 7.34 -27.65
N LEU A 412 -12.98 6.91 -27.99
CA LEU A 412 -13.85 7.62 -28.94
C LEU A 412 -14.20 9.02 -28.42
N LEU A 413 -14.61 9.14 -27.15
CA LEU A 413 -14.94 10.43 -26.53
C LEU A 413 -13.71 11.34 -26.46
N PHE A 414 -12.55 10.80 -26.15
CA PHE A 414 -11.30 11.55 -26.15
C PHE A 414 -10.98 12.10 -27.56
N PHE A 415 -11.14 11.30 -28.62
CA PHE A 415 -11.01 11.78 -30.00
C PHE A 415 -12.07 12.84 -30.35
N LEU A 416 -13.34 12.62 -29.98
CA LEU A 416 -14.42 13.57 -30.23
C LEU A 416 -14.17 14.91 -29.53
N SER A 417 -13.47 14.94 -28.42
CA SER A 417 -13.11 16.17 -27.71
C SER A 417 -12.23 17.12 -28.54
N PHE A 418 -11.52 16.61 -29.55
CA PHE A 418 -10.75 17.42 -30.50
C PHE A 418 -11.59 17.93 -31.67
N LEU A 419 -12.70 17.25 -31.99
CA LEU A 419 -13.57 17.60 -33.10
C LEU A 419 -14.73 18.52 -32.67
N ASN A 420 -15.46 18.08 -31.64
CA ASN A 420 -16.63 18.83 -31.15
C ASN A 420 -16.91 18.48 -29.67
N VAL A 421 -16.65 19.44 -28.78
CA VAL A 421 -16.85 19.31 -27.34
C VAL A 421 -18.32 19.11 -26.96
N SER A 422 -19.26 19.75 -27.62
CA SER A 422 -20.71 19.62 -27.31
C SER A 422 -21.18 18.19 -27.60
N ILE A 423 -20.80 17.64 -28.75
CA ILE A 423 -21.13 16.28 -29.13
C ILE A 423 -20.52 15.31 -28.11
N MET A 424 -19.23 15.48 -27.77
CA MET A 424 -18.54 14.67 -26.77
C MET A 424 -19.29 14.69 -25.44
N LYS A 425 -19.67 15.87 -24.91
CA LYS A 425 -20.38 15.98 -23.63
C LYS A 425 -21.74 15.27 -23.66
N THR A 426 -22.50 15.41 -24.75
CA THR A 426 -23.82 14.73 -24.90
C THR A 426 -23.64 13.21 -24.89
N PHE A 427 -22.67 12.70 -25.63
CA PHE A 427 -22.41 11.24 -25.67
C PHE A 427 -21.75 10.71 -24.41
N SER A 428 -21.06 11.52 -23.61
CA SER A 428 -20.44 11.06 -22.35
C SER A 428 -21.45 10.82 -21.22
N GLN A 429 -22.59 11.53 -21.21
CA GLN A 429 -23.58 11.50 -20.12
C GLN A 429 -24.06 10.08 -19.74
N PRO A 430 -24.57 9.24 -20.69
CA PRO A 430 -25.05 7.90 -20.33
C PRO A 430 -23.93 7.01 -19.77
N PHE A 431 -22.70 7.19 -20.23
CA PHE A 431 -21.55 6.42 -19.72
C PHE A 431 -21.09 6.95 -18.36
N ASN A 432 -21.18 8.26 -18.08
CA ASN A 432 -20.99 8.82 -16.74
C ASN A 432 -21.94 8.16 -15.74
N ILE A 433 -23.23 8.04 -16.06
CA ILE A 433 -24.20 7.40 -15.20
C ILE A 433 -23.85 5.93 -14.97
N LEU A 434 -23.48 5.20 -16.03
CA LEU A 434 -23.07 3.79 -15.92
C LEU A 434 -21.85 3.62 -15.01
N ILE A 435 -20.81 4.44 -15.19
CA ILE A 435 -19.60 4.37 -14.40
C ILE A 435 -19.91 4.75 -12.94
N GLU A 436 -20.74 5.76 -12.72
CA GLU A 436 -21.17 6.17 -11.39
C GLU A 436 -21.89 5.02 -10.63
N ILE A 437 -22.80 4.32 -11.32
CA ILE A 437 -23.49 3.14 -10.76
C ILE A 437 -22.48 2.06 -10.40
N ILE A 438 -21.51 1.77 -11.28
CA ILE A 438 -20.44 0.79 -11.02
C ILE A 438 -19.62 1.23 -9.81
N HIS A 439 -19.17 2.49 -9.75
CA HIS A 439 -18.35 2.99 -8.66
C HIS A 439 -19.08 2.93 -7.31
N ARG A 440 -20.35 3.38 -7.25
CA ARG A 440 -21.19 3.28 -6.04
C ARG A 440 -21.34 1.85 -5.56
N PHE A 441 -21.63 0.93 -6.49
CA PHE A 441 -21.71 -0.49 -6.17
C PHE A 441 -20.40 -1.05 -5.64
N LEU A 442 -19.24 -0.71 -6.25
CA LEU A 442 -17.95 -1.18 -5.79
C LEU A 442 -17.60 -0.62 -4.42
N VAL A 443 -17.87 0.67 -4.17
CA VAL A 443 -17.64 1.29 -2.86
C VAL A 443 -18.53 0.61 -1.80
N GLU A 444 -19.80 0.39 -2.07
CA GLU A 444 -20.69 -0.33 -1.16
C GLU A 444 -20.22 -1.76 -0.90
N ALA A 445 -19.75 -2.46 -1.92
CA ALA A 445 -19.26 -3.84 -1.79
C ALA A 445 -18.01 -3.96 -0.90
N THR A 446 -17.27 -2.87 -0.64
CA THR A 446 -16.14 -2.88 0.30
C THR A 446 -16.58 -3.05 1.75
N SER A 447 -17.78 -2.65 2.10
CA SER A 447 -18.38 -2.83 3.44
C SER A 447 -18.85 -4.26 3.73
N TRP A 448 -18.87 -5.14 2.72
CA TRP A 448 -19.30 -6.54 2.87
C TRP A 448 -18.17 -7.38 3.47
N HIS A 449 -17.84 -7.13 4.73
CA HIS A 449 -16.70 -7.74 5.45
C HIS A 449 -16.67 -9.27 5.39
N MET A 450 -17.81 -9.94 5.23
CA MET A 450 -17.87 -11.40 5.15
C MET A 450 -17.11 -12.00 3.95
N PHE A 451 -16.89 -11.20 2.90
CA PHE A 451 -16.15 -11.61 1.71
C PHE A 451 -14.67 -11.18 1.73
N HIS A 452 -14.24 -10.41 2.72
CA HIS A 452 -12.88 -9.97 2.89
C HIS A 452 -12.16 -10.86 3.90
N LEU A 453 -11.21 -11.65 3.42
CA LEU A 453 -10.41 -12.54 4.24
C LEU A 453 -9.08 -11.88 4.58
N VAL A 454 -8.84 -11.64 5.87
CA VAL A 454 -7.58 -11.08 6.38
C VAL A 454 -6.69 -12.24 6.84
N PHE A 455 -5.53 -12.39 6.19
CA PHE A 455 -4.61 -13.51 6.44
C PHE A 455 -3.44 -13.11 7.35
N GLY A 456 -3.12 -11.82 7.41
CA GLY A 456 -1.89 -11.33 8.03
C GLY A 456 -0.68 -11.45 7.11
N LYS A 457 0.45 -10.92 7.59
CA LYS A 457 1.74 -11.04 6.90
C LYS A 457 2.25 -12.50 7.01
N PRO A 458 2.23 -13.27 5.92
CA PRO A 458 2.68 -14.66 5.98
C PRO A 458 4.19 -14.70 6.21
N ASN A 459 4.66 -15.66 7.01
CA ASN A 459 6.08 -15.90 7.12
C ASN A 459 6.65 -16.51 5.81
N THR A 460 7.94 -16.42 5.62
CA THR A 460 8.63 -16.87 4.40
C THR A 460 8.38 -18.35 4.10
N PHE A 461 8.30 -19.20 5.11
CA PHE A 461 8.02 -20.63 4.93
C PHE A 461 6.63 -20.88 4.33
N PHE A 462 5.60 -20.21 4.86
CA PHE A 462 4.24 -20.33 4.32
C PHE A 462 4.11 -19.78 2.91
N LEU A 463 4.81 -18.69 2.59
CA LEU A 463 4.84 -18.16 1.21
C LEU A 463 5.45 -19.16 0.23
N TRP A 464 6.56 -19.82 0.62
CA TRP A 464 7.18 -20.86 -0.20
C TRP A 464 6.25 -22.07 -0.38
N LEU A 465 5.65 -22.52 0.70
CA LEU A 465 4.74 -23.66 0.69
C LEU A 465 3.52 -23.38 -0.18
N LEU A 466 2.93 -22.16 -0.05
CA LEU A 466 1.80 -21.71 -0.86
C LEU A 466 2.19 -21.63 -2.35
N SER A 467 3.32 -21.02 -2.66
CA SER A 467 3.82 -20.91 -4.03
C SER A 467 4.07 -22.27 -4.66
N PHE A 468 4.66 -23.20 -3.88
CA PHE A 468 4.88 -24.58 -4.33
C PHE A 468 3.56 -25.32 -4.58
N THR A 469 2.57 -25.22 -3.68
CA THR A 469 1.28 -25.90 -3.84
C THR A 469 0.49 -25.35 -5.03
N ILE A 470 0.57 -24.03 -5.29
CA ILE A 470 -0.04 -23.40 -6.46
C ILE A 470 0.67 -23.87 -7.75
N PHE A 471 2.01 -23.88 -7.76
CA PHE A 471 2.76 -24.40 -8.90
C PHE A 471 2.41 -25.89 -9.17
N TRP A 472 2.32 -26.72 -8.12
CA TRP A 472 1.86 -28.10 -8.24
C TRP A 472 0.44 -28.20 -8.78
N TRP A 473 -0.46 -27.30 -8.34
CA TRP A 473 -1.83 -27.22 -8.85
C TRP A 473 -1.85 -26.89 -10.35
N LEU A 474 -1.10 -25.89 -10.79
CA LEU A 474 -0.97 -25.50 -12.21
C LEU A 474 -0.36 -26.64 -13.05
N TYR A 475 0.68 -27.29 -12.55
CA TYR A 475 1.31 -28.43 -13.24
C TYR A 475 0.34 -29.60 -13.41
N ARG A 476 -0.47 -29.89 -12.39
CA ARG A 476 -1.49 -30.94 -12.49
C ARG A 476 -2.62 -30.52 -13.45
N LEU A 477 -3.02 -29.28 -13.45
CA LEU A 477 -4.02 -28.73 -14.34
C LEU A 477 -3.58 -28.91 -15.81
N ASP A 478 -2.35 -28.57 -16.16
CA ASP A 478 -1.81 -28.70 -17.52
C ASP A 478 -1.71 -30.16 -17.98
N ARG A 479 -1.20 -31.04 -17.13
CA ARG A 479 -0.89 -32.43 -17.51
C ARG A 479 -2.12 -33.35 -17.61
N PHE A 480 -3.15 -33.16 -16.81
CA PHE A 480 -4.22 -34.13 -16.62
C PHE A 480 -5.61 -33.69 -17.05
N SER A 481 -5.74 -32.53 -17.71
CA SER A 481 -7.01 -32.04 -18.28
C SER A 481 -8.18 -32.24 -17.32
N ILE A 482 -8.33 -31.44 -16.27
CA ILE A 482 -9.46 -31.34 -15.32
C ILE A 482 -10.16 -32.71 -15.01
N ARG A 483 -9.42 -33.79 -14.90
CA ARG A 483 -9.97 -35.01 -14.28
C ARG A 483 -10.14 -34.71 -12.81
N LYS A 484 -11.40 -34.57 -12.35
CA LYS A 484 -11.77 -34.14 -10.98
C LYS A 484 -10.91 -34.80 -9.89
N GLN A 485 -10.75 -36.12 -9.97
CA GLN A 485 -9.97 -36.90 -8.99
C GLN A 485 -8.49 -36.48 -8.87
N LYS A 486 -7.84 -36.06 -9.96
CA LYS A 486 -6.41 -35.66 -9.95
C LYS A 486 -6.15 -34.24 -9.49
N MET A 487 -7.19 -33.40 -9.40
CA MET A 487 -7.13 -32.02 -8.92
C MET A 487 -7.45 -31.89 -7.43
N ILE A 488 -8.06 -32.92 -6.82
CA ILE A 488 -8.48 -32.89 -5.40
C ILE A 488 -7.28 -32.61 -4.48
N ALA A 489 -6.20 -33.40 -4.58
CA ALA A 489 -5.05 -33.27 -3.66
C ALA A 489 -4.37 -31.89 -3.72
N PRO A 490 -4.00 -31.31 -4.89
CA PRO A 490 -3.39 -30.00 -4.91
C PRO A 490 -4.36 -28.89 -4.48
N THR A 491 -5.67 -29.01 -4.76
CA THR A 491 -6.68 -28.05 -4.28
C THR A 491 -6.79 -28.09 -2.77
N ILE A 492 -6.86 -29.28 -2.17
CA ILE A 492 -6.85 -29.45 -0.70
C ILE A 492 -5.56 -28.88 -0.11
N ALA A 493 -4.41 -29.09 -0.74
CA ALA A 493 -3.14 -28.54 -0.26
C ALA A 493 -3.13 -27.01 -0.25
N VAL A 494 -3.63 -26.35 -1.29
CA VAL A 494 -3.76 -24.88 -1.31
C VAL A 494 -4.70 -24.40 -0.20
N ILE A 495 -5.89 -25.01 -0.09
CA ILE A 495 -6.86 -24.66 0.96
C ILE A 495 -6.24 -24.88 2.35
N PHE A 496 -5.54 -26.01 2.57
CA PHE A 496 -4.90 -26.31 3.84
C PHE A 496 -3.84 -25.28 4.23
N VAL A 497 -2.98 -24.88 3.29
CA VAL A 497 -1.98 -23.83 3.54
C VAL A 497 -2.66 -22.50 3.85
N CYS A 498 -3.68 -22.10 3.10
CA CYS A 498 -4.43 -20.87 3.36
C CYS A 498 -5.11 -20.87 4.74
N THR A 499 -5.80 -21.97 5.08
CA THR A 499 -6.48 -22.08 6.38
C THR A 499 -5.50 -22.14 7.53
N SER A 500 -4.35 -22.80 7.38
CA SER A 500 -3.33 -22.85 8.41
C SER A 500 -2.74 -21.47 8.74
N THR A 501 -2.56 -20.58 7.75
CA THR A 501 -2.10 -19.20 8.03
C THR A 501 -3.15 -18.39 8.79
N MET A 502 -4.43 -18.57 8.50
CA MET A 502 -5.52 -17.90 9.23
C MET A 502 -5.70 -18.42 10.67
N ILE A 503 -5.45 -19.70 10.87
CA ILE A 503 -5.67 -20.36 12.17
C ILE A 503 -4.45 -20.24 13.07
N ALA A 504 -3.24 -20.14 12.52
CA ALA A 504 -1.98 -20.08 13.28
C ALA A 504 -1.98 -19.07 14.45
N PRO A 505 -2.53 -17.85 14.32
CA PRO A 505 -2.56 -16.90 15.44
C PRO A 505 -3.35 -17.37 16.65
N TYR A 506 -4.35 -18.24 16.47
CA TYR A 506 -5.17 -18.78 17.55
C TYR A 506 -4.45 -19.87 18.37
N PHE A 507 -3.27 -20.33 17.91
CA PHE A 507 -2.39 -21.23 18.65
C PHE A 507 -1.21 -20.49 19.30
N ASN A 508 -1.11 -19.18 19.11
CA ASN A 508 -0.04 -18.40 19.73
C ASN A 508 -0.38 -18.12 21.20
N LYS A 509 0.43 -18.65 22.10
CA LYS A 509 0.29 -18.45 23.55
C LYS A 509 0.67 -17.07 24.05
N TYR A 510 1.19 -16.23 23.17
CA TYR A 510 1.62 -14.87 23.52
C TYR A 510 0.54 -13.87 23.15
N GLY A 511 0.26 -12.95 24.08
CA GLY A 511 -0.46 -11.71 23.82
C GLY A 511 0.51 -10.55 23.55
N THR A 512 -0.01 -9.45 23.02
CA THR A 512 0.77 -8.24 22.79
C THR A 512 -0.02 -6.99 23.17
N VAL A 513 0.67 -6.01 23.77
CA VAL A 513 0.21 -4.63 23.86
C VAL A 513 1.11 -3.81 22.96
N THR A 514 0.54 -3.16 21.96
CA THR A 514 1.29 -2.36 20.99
C THR A 514 0.80 -0.92 21.02
N VAL A 515 1.68 0.01 21.39
CA VAL A 515 1.48 1.44 21.27
C VAL A 515 1.98 1.86 19.90
N LEU A 516 1.07 2.29 19.04
CA LEU A 516 1.38 2.68 17.66
C LEU A 516 1.86 4.14 17.59
N ASP A 517 2.77 4.44 16.69
CA ASP A 517 3.15 5.82 16.36
C ASP A 517 2.18 6.35 15.30
N VAL A 518 1.10 6.94 15.73
CA VAL A 518 0.08 7.57 14.84
C VAL A 518 0.36 9.05 14.58
N GLY A 519 1.53 9.54 15.01
CA GLY A 519 1.85 10.96 15.08
C GLY A 519 1.24 11.56 16.36
N GLN A 520 0.45 12.62 16.21
CA GLN A 520 -0.29 13.19 17.35
C GLN A 520 -1.50 12.32 17.67
N GLY A 521 -1.77 12.09 18.96
CA GLY A 521 -2.87 11.27 19.45
C GLY A 521 -2.42 9.88 19.91
N ASP A 522 -3.37 9.07 20.32
CA ASP A 522 -3.16 7.73 20.84
C ASP A 522 -3.71 6.66 19.89
N SER A 523 -3.02 5.52 19.82
CA SER A 523 -3.60 4.29 19.34
C SER A 523 -2.87 3.09 19.94
N ILE A 524 -3.61 2.26 20.70
CA ILE A 524 -3.06 1.10 21.39
C ILE A 524 -3.86 -0.13 20.98
N VAL A 525 -3.14 -1.17 20.55
CA VAL A 525 -3.74 -2.46 20.18
C VAL A 525 -3.35 -3.51 21.22
N ILE A 526 -4.35 -4.12 21.84
CA ILE A 526 -4.18 -5.21 22.83
C ILE A 526 -4.68 -6.51 22.20
N GLU A 527 -3.77 -7.46 21.94
CA GLU A 527 -4.12 -8.82 21.53
C GLU A 527 -3.93 -9.75 22.73
N LEU A 528 -4.98 -10.42 23.17
CA LEU A 528 -4.86 -11.43 24.23
C LEU A 528 -4.26 -12.75 23.70
N PRO A 529 -3.57 -13.54 24.54
CA PRO A 529 -3.05 -14.84 24.18
C PRO A 529 -4.08 -15.72 23.49
N TYR A 530 -3.64 -16.54 22.53
CA TYR A 530 -4.50 -17.37 21.69
C TYR A 530 -5.54 -16.59 20.88
N ARG A 531 -5.31 -15.29 20.72
CA ARG A 531 -6.25 -14.36 20.06
C ARG A 531 -7.67 -14.44 20.64
N LYS A 532 -7.78 -14.60 21.95
CA LYS A 532 -9.06 -14.70 22.67
C LYS A 532 -9.92 -13.45 22.50
N ALA A 533 -9.27 -12.29 22.47
CA ALA A 533 -9.87 -11.00 22.12
C ALA A 533 -8.82 -10.04 21.57
N VAL A 534 -9.30 -9.05 20.82
CA VAL A 534 -8.54 -7.90 20.35
C VAL A 534 -9.27 -6.63 20.73
N TYR A 535 -8.54 -5.72 21.38
CA TYR A 535 -9.04 -4.41 21.76
C TYR A 535 -8.20 -3.31 21.11
N VAL A 536 -8.85 -2.24 20.70
CA VAL A 536 -8.20 -1.04 20.17
C VAL A 536 -8.62 0.14 21.03
N ILE A 537 -7.66 0.83 21.60
CA ILE A 537 -7.86 2.06 22.37
C ILE A 537 -7.41 3.21 21.49
N ASP A 538 -8.34 4.05 21.09
CA ASP A 538 -8.16 5.17 20.18
C ASP A 538 -7.58 4.81 18.80
N GLY A 539 -7.58 5.76 17.88
CA GLY A 539 -7.15 5.54 16.50
C GLY A 539 -6.25 6.62 15.92
N GLY A 540 -5.80 7.56 16.75
CA GLY A 540 -5.12 8.75 16.29
C GLY A 540 -6.03 9.67 15.48
N GLY A 541 -5.49 10.70 14.90
CA GLY A 541 -6.21 11.62 14.02
C GLY A 541 -5.39 12.85 13.67
N VAL A 542 -5.62 13.40 12.49
CA VAL A 542 -5.02 14.66 12.07
C VAL A 542 -6.07 15.75 12.20
N LEU A 543 -5.84 16.73 13.05
CA LEU A 543 -6.78 17.82 13.29
C LEU A 543 -7.23 18.48 11.97
N PRO A 544 -8.53 18.53 11.71
CA PRO A 544 -9.05 19.17 10.51
C PRO A 544 -8.89 20.68 10.61
N PHE A 545 -8.19 21.28 9.66
CA PHE A 545 -8.20 22.75 9.51
C PHE A 545 -9.31 23.12 8.50
N ALA A 546 -9.93 24.28 8.73
CA ALA A 546 -10.85 24.85 7.76
C ALA A 546 -10.10 25.06 6.44
N LYS A 547 -10.60 24.48 5.35
CA LYS A 547 -10.03 24.56 4.01
C LYS A 547 -11.12 24.94 3.02
N GLU A 548 -10.76 25.80 2.10
CA GLU A 548 -11.60 26.07 0.93
C GLU A 548 -11.71 24.82 0.04
N GLU A 549 -12.75 24.74 -0.79
CA GLU A 549 -12.99 23.55 -1.62
C GLU A 549 -11.78 23.19 -2.51
N TRP A 550 -11.11 24.18 -3.10
CA TRP A 550 -9.95 23.97 -3.95
C TRP A 550 -8.70 23.46 -3.22
N GLN A 551 -8.66 23.65 -1.88
CA GLN A 551 -7.57 23.18 -0.99
C GLN A 551 -7.78 21.76 -0.50
N LYS A 552 -9.00 21.25 -0.58
CA LYS A 552 -9.31 19.90 -0.11
C LYS A 552 -8.58 18.85 -0.95
N ARG A 553 -7.81 18.01 -0.30
CA ARG A 553 -7.11 16.89 -0.95
C ARG A 553 -8.08 15.74 -1.19
N LYS A 554 -7.96 15.09 -2.32
CA LYS A 554 -8.69 13.85 -2.62
C LYS A 554 -8.23 12.71 -1.72
N ASN A 555 -6.91 12.66 -1.44
CA ASN A 555 -6.27 11.68 -0.57
C ASN A 555 -5.63 12.36 0.64
N PRO A 556 -6.43 12.79 1.66
CA PRO A 556 -5.86 13.31 2.90
C PRO A 556 -5.13 12.18 3.64
N TYR A 557 -4.05 12.52 4.34
CA TYR A 557 -3.39 11.56 5.22
C TYR A 557 -4.32 11.21 6.39
N ASP A 558 -4.52 9.91 6.60
CA ASP A 558 -5.33 9.34 7.66
C ASP A 558 -4.49 8.27 8.40
N PRO A 559 -4.08 8.52 9.64
CA PRO A 559 -3.32 7.57 10.44
C PRO A 559 -4.12 6.32 10.78
N GLY A 560 -5.44 6.43 10.96
CA GLY A 560 -6.31 5.28 11.18
C GLY A 560 -6.20 4.26 10.06
N LYS A 561 -6.23 4.73 8.82
CA LYS A 561 -6.12 3.89 7.63
C LYS A 561 -4.68 3.41 7.38
N SER A 562 -3.74 4.35 7.33
CA SER A 562 -2.36 4.05 6.91
C SER A 562 -1.57 3.29 7.96
N ILE A 563 -1.90 3.45 9.25
CA ILE A 563 -1.16 2.85 10.36
C ILE A 563 -2.02 1.79 11.05
N VAL A 564 -3.16 2.17 11.66
CA VAL A 564 -3.92 1.26 12.52
C VAL A 564 -4.50 0.09 11.72
N VAL A 565 -5.23 0.36 10.63
CA VAL A 565 -5.82 -0.68 9.76
C VAL A 565 -4.71 -1.53 9.12
N SER A 566 -3.62 -0.91 8.66
CA SER A 566 -2.48 -1.61 8.06
C SER A 566 -1.82 -2.56 9.07
N TYR A 567 -1.61 -2.10 10.31
CA TYR A 567 -1.09 -2.94 11.40
C TYR A 567 -2.02 -4.13 11.70
N LEU A 568 -3.33 -3.86 11.89
CA LEU A 568 -4.32 -4.91 12.17
C LEU A 568 -4.35 -5.96 11.05
N LYS A 569 -4.38 -5.52 9.79
CA LYS A 569 -4.33 -6.44 8.64
C LYS A 569 -3.03 -7.23 8.60
N ALA A 570 -1.89 -6.60 8.84
CA ALA A 570 -0.59 -7.30 8.89
C ALA A 570 -0.51 -8.34 10.00
N ARG A 571 -1.18 -8.09 11.13
CA ARG A 571 -1.34 -9.05 12.23
C ARG A 571 -2.36 -10.16 11.92
N GLY A 572 -3.09 -10.07 10.80
CA GLY A 572 -4.18 -11.00 10.46
C GLY A 572 -5.42 -10.83 11.35
N ILE A 573 -5.64 -9.63 11.84
CA ILE A 573 -6.82 -9.28 12.65
C ILE A 573 -7.91 -8.81 11.69
N GLY A 574 -8.96 -9.58 11.54
CA GLY A 574 -10.13 -9.22 10.73
C GLY A 574 -11.33 -8.75 11.56
N THR A 575 -11.28 -8.95 12.90
CA THR A 575 -12.35 -8.58 13.82
C THR A 575 -11.77 -7.99 15.09
N ILE A 576 -12.31 -6.86 15.53
CA ILE A 576 -12.00 -6.19 16.78
C ILE A 576 -13.15 -6.45 17.76
N ASP A 577 -12.86 -6.96 18.96
CA ASP A 577 -13.88 -7.25 19.96
C ASP A 577 -14.43 -5.97 20.60
N LYS A 578 -13.55 -5.03 20.95
CA LYS A 578 -13.94 -3.73 21.48
C LYS A 578 -13.03 -2.63 20.95
N VAL A 579 -13.62 -1.52 20.56
CA VAL A 579 -12.95 -0.25 20.34
C VAL A 579 -13.27 0.66 21.53
N VAL A 580 -12.26 1.18 22.19
CA VAL A 580 -12.40 2.15 23.27
C VAL A 580 -12.06 3.52 22.71
N VAL A 581 -12.97 4.46 22.82
CA VAL A 581 -12.73 5.88 22.54
C VAL A 581 -12.55 6.56 23.90
N THR A 582 -11.34 6.93 24.22
CA THR A 582 -11.04 7.50 25.55
C THR A 582 -11.82 8.77 25.81
N HIS A 583 -11.81 9.68 24.84
CA HIS A 583 -12.55 10.96 24.90
C HIS A 583 -12.81 11.53 23.49
N GLY A 584 -13.48 12.67 23.44
CA GLY A 584 -14.02 13.25 22.20
C GLY A 584 -13.10 14.24 21.48
N ASP A 585 -11.79 14.11 21.55
CA ASP A 585 -10.87 14.93 20.77
C ASP A 585 -10.44 14.21 19.49
N PHE A 586 -10.29 14.99 18.41
CA PHE A 586 -10.17 14.41 17.05
C PHE A 586 -8.90 13.58 16.87
N ASP A 587 -7.84 13.89 17.58
CA ASP A 587 -6.58 13.14 17.58
C ASP A 587 -6.68 11.77 18.29
N HIS A 588 -7.83 11.42 18.87
CA HIS A 588 -8.15 10.12 19.43
C HIS A 588 -9.16 9.34 18.58
N TYR A 589 -10.26 9.98 18.15
CA TYR A 589 -11.28 9.28 17.38
C TYR A 589 -11.17 9.47 15.86
N GLY A 590 -10.40 10.45 15.36
CA GLY A 590 -10.38 10.79 13.93
C GLY A 590 -10.01 9.61 13.04
N GLY A 591 -8.99 8.83 13.40
CA GLY A 591 -8.59 7.63 12.64
C GLY A 591 -9.56 6.45 12.80
N LEU A 592 -10.43 6.47 13.81
CA LEU A 592 -11.41 5.40 13.98
C LEU A 592 -12.48 5.38 12.88
N TYR A 593 -12.70 6.46 12.15
CA TYR A 593 -13.56 6.40 10.96
C TYR A 593 -13.11 5.32 9.98
N SER A 594 -11.81 5.28 9.68
CA SER A 594 -11.25 4.24 8.80
C SER A 594 -11.21 2.86 9.45
N VAL A 595 -10.93 2.78 10.74
CA VAL A 595 -10.93 1.50 11.47
C VAL A 595 -12.33 0.88 11.46
N LEU A 596 -13.37 1.66 11.76
CA LEU A 596 -14.77 1.20 11.80
C LEU A 596 -15.32 0.86 10.40
N HIS A 597 -14.81 1.55 9.36
CA HIS A 597 -15.17 1.24 7.97
C HIS A 597 -14.52 -0.04 7.47
N ASP A 598 -13.23 -0.27 7.80
CA ASP A 598 -12.41 -1.32 7.20
C ASP A 598 -12.41 -2.63 7.97
N MET A 599 -12.71 -2.57 9.28
CA MET A 599 -12.63 -3.69 10.18
C MET A 599 -14.00 -4.03 10.75
N ARG A 600 -14.23 -5.31 10.98
CA ARG A 600 -15.44 -5.73 11.70
C ARG A 600 -15.28 -5.43 13.19
N VAL A 601 -16.06 -4.50 13.72
CA VAL A 601 -16.07 -4.14 15.14
C VAL A 601 -17.31 -4.69 15.79
N LYS A 602 -17.17 -5.37 16.94
CA LYS A 602 -18.32 -5.94 17.67
C LYS A 602 -19.00 -4.92 18.56
N GLU A 603 -18.24 -4.05 19.22
CA GLU A 603 -18.74 -3.09 20.19
C GLU A 603 -17.77 -1.90 20.33
N LEU A 604 -18.33 -0.72 20.57
CA LEU A 604 -17.57 0.50 20.86
C LEU A 604 -17.88 0.95 22.30
N LEU A 605 -16.84 1.25 23.06
CA LEU A 605 -16.93 1.81 24.41
C LEU A 605 -16.68 3.31 24.35
N TYR A 606 -17.56 4.06 25.01
CA TYR A 606 -17.48 5.53 25.10
C TYR A 606 -17.81 6.02 26.53
N GLY A 607 -17.12 7.07 26.99
CA GLY A 607 -17.35 7.62 28.31
C GLY A 607 -18.78 8.18 28.47
N ALA A 608 -19.48 7.77 29.54
CA ALA A 608 -20.84 8.21 29.82
C ALA A 608 -20.90 9.72 30.08
N GLY A 609 -21.88 10.41 29.48
CA GLY A 609 -22.12 11.84 29.69
C GLY A 609 -23.31 12.33 28.87
N ASP A 610 -23.87 13.47 29.30
CA ASP A 610 -25.11 14.04 28.72
C ASP A 610 -24.81 15.11 27.64
N THR A 611 -23.57 15.61 27.58
CA THR A 611 -23.16 16.67 26.65
C THR A 611 -22.01 16.18 25.75
N PHE A 612 -22.02 16.60 24.50
CA PHE A 612 -21.03 16.20 23.47
C PHE A 612 -20.64 17.39 22.61
N LYS A 613 -19.35 17.49 22.26
CA LYS A 613 -18.88 18.41 21.21
C LYS A 613 -19.54 18.06 19.87
N GLU A 614 -19.62 19.01 18.95
CA GLU A 614 -20.24 18.78 17.62
C GLU A 614 -19.57 17.63 16.86
N GLY A 615 -18.24 17.59 16.83
CA GLY A 615 -17.48 16.50 16.21
C GLY A 615 -17.76 15.13 16.81
N GLU A 616 -17.89 15.04 18.16
CA GLU A 616 -18.27 13.80 18.84
C GLU A 616 -19.66 13.31 18.42
N ARG A 617 -20.64 14.22 18.31
CA ARG A 617 -22.00 13.88 17.85
C ARG A 617 -21.98 13.30 16.45
N HIS A 618 -21.24 13.90 15.54
CA HIS A 618 -21.10 13.39 14.19
C HIS A 618 -20.44 12.01 14.16
N PHE A 619 -19.39 11.81 14.96
CA PHE A 619 -18.75 10.50 15.08
C PHE A 619 -19.71 9.43 15.62
N LEU A 620 -20.44 9.72 16.69
CA LEU A 620 -21.41 8.80 17.28
C LEU A 620 -22.59 8.49 16.34
N GLN A 621 -23.04 9.47 15.54
CA GLN A 621 -24.04 9.26 14.49
C GLN A 621 -23.48 8.32 13.40
N TYR A 622 -22.23 8.48 13.02
CA TYR A 622 -21.57 7.60 12.06
C TYR A 622 -21.49 6.16 12.59
N VAL A 623 -21.08 5.97 13.85
CA VAL A 623 -21.05 4.63 14.52
C VAL A 623 -22.42 3.98 14.53
N ASN A 624 -23.46 4.75 14.87
CA ASN A 624 -24.85 4.25 14.83
C ASN A 624 -25.28 3.87 13.41
N GLY A 625 -24.86 4.64 12.40
CA GLY A 625 -25.13 4.32 10.98
C GLY A 625 -24.51 3.01 10.52
N LEU A 626 -23.42 2.58 11.15
CA LEU A 626 -22.78 1.29 10.93
C LEU A 626 -23.41 0.14 11.74
N ASN A 627 -24.44 0.41 12.54
CA ASN A 627 -25.09 -0.55 13.46
C ASN A 627 -24.11 -1.20 14.45
N ILE A 628 -23.07 -0.48 14.90
CA ILE A 628 -22.13 -0.94 15.91
C ILE A 628 -22.69 -0.57 17.29
N PRO A 629 -22.89 -1.53 18.21
CA PRO A 629 -23.37 -1.27 19.55
C PRO A 629 -22.40 -0.32 20.32
N ILE A 630 -22.94 0.72 20.97
CA ILE A 630 -22.18 1.64 21.80
C ILE A 630 -22.48 1.31 23.25
N GLN A 631 -21.45 0.93 24.02
CA GLN A 631 -21.50 0.75 25.46
C GLN A 631 -21.01 2.04 26.15
N TRP A 632 -21.91 2.70 26.89
CA TRP A 632 -21.56 3.85 27.70
C TRP A 632 -20.93 3.39 28.99
N VAL A 633 -19.68 3.78 29.24
CA VAL A 633 -18.91 3.30 30.39
C VAL A 633 -18.64 4.41 31.40
N LYS A 634 -18.58 4.06 32.67
CA LYS A 634 -18.26 4.89 33.80
C LYS A 634 -17.48 4.12 34.85
N GLU A 635 -16.95 4.82 35.85
CA GLU A 635 -16.26 4.25 37.02
C GLU A 635 -17.02 3.07 37.62
N GLY A 636 -16.29 2.01 38.00
CA GLY A 636 -16.81 0.78 38.59
C GLY A 636 -17.33 -0.23 37.55
N MET A 637 -17.44 0.17 36.29
CA MET A 637 -17.73 -0.78 35.19
C MET A 637 -16.47 -1.52 34.73
N GLY A 638 -16.66 -2.56 33.92
CA GLY A 638 -15.55 -3.29 33.36
C GLY A 638 -16.04 -4.46 32.50
N TRP A 639 -15.10 -5.21 31.97
CA TRP A 639 -15.41 -6.45 31.25
C TRP A 639 -14.34 -7.50 31.55
N LYS A 640 -14.69 -8.74 31.29
CA LYS A 640 -13.81 -9.87 31.50
C LYS A 640 -13.76 -10.75 30.26
N LYS A 641 -12.60 -11.25 29.94
CA LYS A 641 -12.40 -12.28 28.93
C LYS A 641 -11.51 -13.37 29.51
N ASP A 642 -12.09 -14.52 29.80
CA ASP A 642 -11.41 -15.63 30.49
C ASP A 642 -10.76 -15.15 31.82
N SER A 643 -9.44 -15.24 31.95
CA SER A 643 -8.68 -14.79 33.13
C SER A 643 -8.39 -13.28 33.14
N TYR A 644 -8.58 -12.57 32.01
CA TYR A 644 -8.23 -11.17 31.88
C TYR A 644 -9.40 -10.28 32.25
N SER A 645 -9.20 -9.36 33.19
CA SER A 645 -10.22 -8.41 33.67
C SER A 645 -9.76 -6.98 33.37
N PHE A 646 -10.66 -6.18 32.82
CA PHE A 646 -10.46 -4.77 32.52
C PHE A 646 -11.41 -3.96 33.36
N HIS A 647 -10.88 -3.01 34.14
CA HIS A 647 -11.64 -2.18 35.06
C HIS A 647 -11.60 -0.74 34.58
N VAL A 648 -12.76 -0.13 34.44
CA VAL A 648 -12.93 1.30 34.16
C VAL A 648 -12.88 2.05 35.51
N LEU A 649 -11.80 2.79 35.71
CA LEU A 649 -11.58 3.57 36.91
C LEU A 649 -12.12 5.01 36.80
N TRP A 650 -12.36 5.48 35.56
CA TRP A 650 -12.87 6.79 35.24
C TRP A 650 -13.53 6.74 33.83
N PRO A 651 -14.50 7.58 33.42
CA PRO A 651 -15.00 8.77 34.13
C PRO A 651 -16.14 8.49 35.16
N GLU A 652 -16.40 9.45 36.02
CA GLU A 652 -17.67 9.53 36.71
C GLU A 652 -18.82 9.87 35.74
N ARG A 653 -20.06 9.71 36.23
CA ARG A 653 -21.22 10.07 35.43
C ARG A 653 -21.28 11.59 35.24
N ASN A 654 -21.56 12.06 34.02
CA ASN A 654 -21.78 13.46 33.67
C ASN A 654 -20.56 14.38 33.73
N MET A 655 -19.36 13.83 33.49
CA MET A 655 -18.18 14.66 33.30
C MET A 655 -18.30 15.51 32.01
N PRO A 656 -17.74 16.72 31.98
CA PRO A 656 -17.74 17.56 30.77
C PRO A 656 -16.98 16.88 29.60
N PRO A 657 -17.33 17.19 28.35
CA PRO A 657 -16.64 16.61 27.21
C PRO A 657 -15.18 17.08 27.09
N GLY A 658 -14.30 16.22 26.62
CA GLY A 658 -12.86 16.45 26.48
C GLY A 658 -12.04 15.64 27.47
N ASN A 659 -10.84 16.11 27.82
CA ASN A 659 -9.83 15.39 28.61
C ASN A 659 -10.35 14.85 29.94
N GLN A 660 -11.19 15.63 30.65
CA GLN A 660 -11.77 15.23 31.93
C GLN A 660 -12.70 14.00 31.83
N ARG A 661 -13.22 13.68 30.64
CA ARG A 661 -14.03 12.47 30.38
C ARG A 661 -13.22 11.29 29.86
N SER A 662 -11.90 11.36 29.79
CA SER A 662 -11.06 10.27 29.31
C SER A 662 -11.34 8.98 30.08
N ILE A 663 -11.57 7.90 29.36
CA ILE A 663 -11.74 6.58 29.98
C ILE A 663 -10.39 6.11 30.50
N VAL A 664 -10.29 5.87 31.80
CA VAL A 664 -9.11 5.28 32.44
C VAL A 664 -9.36 3.80 32.66
N ILE A 665 -8.48 2.97 32.15
CA ILE A 665 -8.61 1.51 32.22
C ILE A 665 -7.42 0.92 32.99
N TYR A 666 -7.72 0.11 33.99
CA TYR A 666 -6.76 -0.74 34.69
C TYR A 666 -6.96 -2.20 34.30
N THR A 667 -5.86 -2.90 34.07
CA THR A 667 -5.87 -4.34 33.78
C THR A 667 -4.54 -4.98 34.17
N GLU A 668 -4.55 -6.28 34.45
CA GLU A 668 -3.33 -7.05 34.64
C GLU A 668 -3.03 -7.91 33.43
N LEU A 669 -1.88 -7.68 32.76
CA LEU A 669 -1.43 -8.41 31.60
C LEU A 669 0.03 -8.85 31.80
N GLY A 670 0.27 -10.14 31.72
CA GLY A 670 1.62 -10.72 31.94
C GLY A 670 2.08 -10.63 33.41
N GLY A 671 1.15 -10.61 34.37
CA GLY A 671 1.46 -10.52 35.80
C GLY A 671 1.89 -9.11 36.25
N VAL A 672 1.65 -8.08 35.46
CA VAL A 672 1.91 -6.67 35.80
C VAL A 672 0.66 -5.83 35.57
N GLY A 673 0.46 -4.82 36.42
CA GLY A 673 -0.63 -3.86 36.30
C GLY A 673 -0.35 -2.82 35.22
N TRP A 674 -1.32 -2.63 34.33
CA TRP A 674 -1.32 -1.61 33.28
C TRP A 674 -2.37 -0.56 33.57
N LEU A 675 -2.00 0.71 33.43
CA LEU A 675 -2.91 1.83 33.51
C LEU A 675 -2.90 2.61 32.19
N PHE A 676 -4.05 2.61 31.50
CA PHE A 676 -4.27 3.41 30.28
C PHE A 676 -5.12 4.62 30.67
N THR A 677 -4.53 5.81 30.58
CA THR A 677 -5.11 7.03 31.16
C THR A 677 -5.87 7.90 30.15
N GLY A 678 -5.72 7.65 28.83
CA GLY A 678 -6.14 8.63 27.83
C GLY A 678 -5.41 9.96 28.07
N ASP A 679 -6.17 11.07 28.07
CA ASP A 679 -5.64 12.42 28.21
C ASP A 679 -6.06 13.11 29.52
N ILE A 680 -6.18 12.32 30.62
CA ILE A 680 -6.45 12.90 31.92
C ILE A 680 -5.38 13.92 32.32
N GLU A 681 -5.80 14.91 33.04
CA GLU A 681 -4.96 15.98 33.59
C GLU A 681 -4.94 15.90 35.12
N GLU A 682 -4.14 16.80 35.77
CA GLU A 682 -3.89 16.83 37.20
C GLU A 682 -5.15 16.66 38.06
N GLU A 683 -6.24 17.39 37.74
CA GLU A 683 -7.50 17.32 38.51
C GLU A 683 -8.06 15.89 38.55
N VAL A 684 -8.04 15.17 37.44
CA VAL A 684 -8.53 13.80 37.34
C VAL A 684 -7.55 12.83 38.00
N GLU A 685 -6.24 13.07 37.88
CA GLU A 685 -5.23 12.29 38.60
C GLU A 685 -5.44 12.32 40.10
N GLU A 686 -5.69 13.53 40.67
CA GLU A 686 -5.97 13.70 42.11
C GLU A 686 -7.24 12.94 42.50
N MET A 687 -8.34 13.05 41.73
CA MET A 687 -9.58 12.34 42.03
C MET A 687 -9.38 10.81 41.97
N LEU A 688 -8.64 10.31 40.96
CA LEU A 688 -8.31 8.89 40.89
C LEU A 688 -7.56 8.39 42.12
N LEU A 689 -6.59 9.17 42.64
CA LEU A 689 -5.85 8.80 43.84
C LEU A 689 -6.74 8.79 45.08
N GLN A 690 -7.72 9.72 45.17
CA GLN A 690 -8.68 9.75 46.27
C GLN A 690 -9.66 8.55 46.24
N HIS A 691 -10.15 8.19 45.01
CA HIS A 691 -11.08 7.08 44.85
C HIS A 691 -10.38 5.72 44.96
N HIS A 692 -9.12 5.64 44.55
CA HIS A 692 -8.33 4.41 44.48
C HIS A 692 -7.00 4.56 45.25
N PRO A 693 -6.98 4.73 46.57
CA PRO A 693 -5.76 5.05 47.35
C PRO A 693 -4.70 3.93 47.34
N HIS A 694 -5.08 2.74 46.92
CA HIS A 694 -4.14 1.59 46.79
C HIS A 694 -3.78 1.27 45.32
N LEU A 695 -4.13 2.12 44.37
CA LEU A 695 -3.84 1.92 42.97
C LEU A 695 -2.33 1.86 42.73
N ARG A 696 -1.89 0.75 42.07
CA ARG A 696 -0.52 0.51 41.62
C ARG A 696 -0.57 0.07 40.17
N ALA A 697 0.38 0.52 39.41
CA ALA A 697 0.50 0.10 37.99
C ALA A 697 1.97 0.16 37.57
N GLU A 698 2.54 -0.99 37.30
CA GLU A 698 3.92 -1.11 36.84
C GLU A 698 4.13 -0.49 35.45
N PHE A 699 3.11 -0.51 34.60
CA PHE A 699 3.14 0.05 33.26
C PHE A 699 2.09 1.15 33.11
N LEU A 700 2.56 2.35 32.80
CA LEU A 700 1.75 3.54 32.71
C LEU A 700 1.73 4.06 31.29
N LYS A 701 0.56 4.17 30.63
CA LYS A 701 0.39 5.09 29.49
C LYS A 701 0.25 6.50 30.07
N VAL A 702 1.20 7.35 29.75
CA VAL A 702 1.26 8.75 30.26
C VAL A 702 0.10 9.57 29.71
N GLY A 703 -0.57 10.32 30.59
CA GLY A 703 -1.70 11.17 30.25
C GLY A 703 -1.33 12.30 29.29
N HIS A 704 -2.27 12.70 28.46
CA HIS A 704 -2.20 13.87 27.56
C HIS A 704 -0.86 14.02 26.83
N HIS A 705 -0.37 12.92 26.26
CA HIS A 705 0.86 12.83 25.47
C HIS A 705 2.14 13.34 26.17
N GLY A 706 2.11 13.39 27.51
CA GLY A 706 3.18 13.98 28.32
C GLY A 706 3.12 15.50 28.41
N SER A 707 1.90 16.07 28.43
CA SER A 707 1.66 17.48 28.74
C SER A 707 2.17 17.81 30.14
N ARG A 708 2.58 19.07 30.37
CA ARG A 708 2.91 19.57 31.69
C ARG A 708 1.70 19.66 32.66
N THR A 709 0.48 19.50 32.13
CA THR A 709 -0.77 19.48 32.91
C THR A 709 -1.15 18.09 33.40
N SER A 710 -0.31 17.07 33.12
CA SER A 710 -0.56 15.68 33.50
C SER A 710 0.71 15.04 34.09
N THR A 711 0.53 13.86 34.65
CA THR A 711 1.63 13.02 35.20
C THR A 711 2.33 13.73 36.37
N THR A 712 1.52 14.13 37.34
CA THR A 712 1.98 14.80 38.57
C THR A 712 2.92 13.91 39.37
N SER A 713 3.79 14.54 40.18
CA SER A 713 4.73 13.80 41.04
C SER A 713 4.00 12.89 42.02
N SER A 714 2.88 13.37 42.61
CA SER A 714 2.03 12.58 43.50
C SER A 714 1.44 11.36 42.84
N PHE A 715 0.97 11.50 41.58
CA PHE A 715 0.41 10.41 40.80
C PHE A 715 1.48 9.33 40.49
N VAL A 716 2.67 9.73 40.04
CA VAL A 716 3.77 8.81 39.78
C VAL A 716 4.28 8.10 41.03
N GLN A 717 4.41 8.84 42.14
CA GLN A 717 4.84 8.27 43.42
C GLN A 717 3.84 7.26 43.97
N GLN A 718 2.54 7.48 43.81
CA GLN A 718 1.49 6.55 44.24
C GLN A 718 1.46 5.29 43.38
N LEU A 719 1.48 5.44 42.04
CA LEU A 719 1.41 4.34 41.08
C LEU A 719 2.67 3.46 41.13
N GLN A 720 3.84 4.08 41.33
CA GLN A 720 5.17 3.44 41.27
C GLN A 720 5.46 2.67 39.97
N PRO A 721 5.30 3.33 38.81
CA PRO A 721 5.48 2.64 37.55
C PRO A 721 6.97 2.31 37.32
N VAL A 722 7.23 1.13 36.76
CA VAL A 722 8.54 0.70 36.28
C VAL A 722 8.82 1.24 34.88
N ALA A 723 7.79 1.31 34.06
CA ALA A 723 7.85 1.82 32.68
C ALA A 723 6.66 2.74 32.38
N ALA A 724 6.95 3.79 31.61
CA ALA A 724 5.98 4.73 31.10
C ALA A 724 6.02 4.78 29.56
N PHE A 725 4.85 4.78 28.93
CA PHE A 725 4.68 4.83 27.48
C PHE A 725 4.06 6.18 27.11
N ILE A 726 4.72 6.91 26.21
CA ILE A 726 4.27 8.21 25.73
C ILE A 726 3.99 8.12 24.24
N SER A 727 2.75 8.37 23.84
CA SER A 727 2.40 8.59 22.46
C SER A 727 2.52 10.07 22.14
N ALA A 728 3.42 10.45 21.26
CA ALA A 728 3.62 11.83 20.84
C ALA A 728 4.10 11.87 19.37
N GLY A 729 3.66 12.87 18.65
CA GLY A 729 4.12 13.10 17.29
C GLY A 729 5.52 13.67 17.26
N ARG A 730 6.35 13.19 16.34
CA ARG A 730 7.68 13.76 16.11
C ARG A 730 7.56 15.23 15.68
N CYS A 731 8.33 16.12 16.32
CA CYS A 731 8.31 17.55 16.03
C CYS A 731 6.89 18.16 16.09
N ASN A 732 6.08 17.67 17.03
CA ASN A 732 4.72 18.17 17.17
C ASN A 732 4.70 19.63 17.64
N ARG A 733 3.70 20.38 17.18
CA ARG A 733 3.55 21.81 17.48
C ARG A 733 3.23 22.13 18.94
N PHE A 734 2.82 21.13 19.72
CA PHE A 734 2.48 21.31 21.12
C PHE A 734 3.70 21.17 22.03
N GLY A 735 4.83 20.67 21.49
CA GLY A 735 6.05 20.45 22.25
C GLY A 735 5.99 19.24 23.19
N HIS A 736 5.03 18.33 22.98
CA HIS A 736 4.90 17.10 23.75
C HIS A 736 5.95 16.04 23.36
N PRO A 737 6.46 15.26 24.33
CA PRO A 737 6.29 15.41 25.77
C PRO A 737 7.09 16.61 26.30
N HIS A 738 6.52 17.33 27.28
CA HIS A 738 7.19 18.45 27.93
C HIS A 738 8.34 17.98 28.84
N LYS A 739 9.35 18.84 28.99
CA LYS A 739 10.53 18.52 29.81
C LYS A 739 10.20 18.25 31.26
N GLU A 740 9.23 18.95 31.79
CA GLU A 740 8.74 18.81 33.16
C GLU A 740 8.20 17.41 33.43
N THR A 741 7.38 16.90 32.54
CA THR A 741 6.84 15.53 32.64
C THR A 741 7.96 14.48 32.56
N LEU A 742 8.91 14.65 31.64
CA LEU A 742 10.08 13.75 31.54
C LEU A 742 10.95 13.81 32.81
N GLN A 743 11.13 14.97 33.40
CA GLN A 743 11.86 15.16 34.68
C GLN A 743 11.13 14.48 35.84
N THR A 744 9.80 14.60 35.93
CA THR A 744 9.00 13.93 36.96
C THR A 744 9.18 12.42 36.88
N LEU A 745 9.08 11.82 35.67
CA LEU A 745 9.26 10.39 35.49
C LEU A 745 10.71 9.95 35.82
N ALA A 746 11.70 10.72 35.37
CA ALA A 746 13.11 10.41 35.61
C ALA A 746 13.46 10.51 37.11
N ALA A 747 12.94 11.52 37.83
CA ALA A 747 13.15 11.69 39.29
C ALA A 747 12.58 10.52 40.09
N ASN A 748 11.55 9.83 39.58
CA ASN A 748 10.95 8.65 40.19
C ASN A 748 11.55 7.32 39.66
N GLY A 749 12.62 7.38 38.86
CA GLY A 749 13.31 6.18 38.32
C GLY A 749 12.52 5.42 37.27
N VAL A 750 11.53 6.05 36.63
CA VAL A 750 10.66 5.39 35.63
C VAL A 750 11.36 5.33 34.28
N LYS A 751 11.39 4.15 33.67
CA LYS A 751 11.91 3.99 32.31
C LYS A 751 10.88 4.48 31.28
N VAL A 752 11.26 5.47 30.47
CA VAL A 752 10.37 6.08 29.52
C VAL A 752 10.59 5.52 28.12
N TYR A 753 9.50 5.18 27.43
CA TYR A 753 9.44 4.78 26.03
C TYR A 753 8.54 5.77 25.27
N ARG A 754 9.04 6.29 24.14
CA ARG A 754 8.38 7.38 23.41
C ARG A 754 8.18 7.05 21.95
N SER A 755 6.96 7.19 21.42
CA SER A 755 6.69 6.92 20.00
C SER A 755 7.43 7.87 19.05
N ASP A 756 7.65 9.12 19.41
CA ASP A 756 8.39 10.09 18.59
C ASP A 756 9.90 9.78 18.47
N GLU A 757 10.47 9.03 19.40
CA GLU A 757 11.88 8.57 19.37
C GLU A 757 12.00 7.10 19.00
N ASP A 758 11.22 6.22 19.64
CA ASP A 758 11.31 4.77 19.53
C ASP A 758 10.46 4.19 18.39
N GLY A 759 9.54 5.01 17.80
CA GLY A 759 8.48 4.48 16.93
C GLY A 759 7.45 3.69 17.74
N ALA A 760 6.74 2.79 17.08
CA ALA A 760 5.82 1.91 17.79
C ALA A 760 6.54 1.03 18.82
N ILE A 761 5.88 0.80 19.94
CA ILE A 761 6.42 0.02 21.06
C ILE A 761 5.51 -1.17 21.27
N GLN A 762 6.08 -2.37 21.30
CA GLN A 762 5.33 -3.62 21.51
C GLN A 762 5.86 -4.38 22.70
N VAL A 763 4.95 -4.70 23.62
CA VAL A 763 5.22 -5.57 24.78
C VAL A 763 4.54 -6.92 24.53
N THR A 764 5.31 -7.98 24.58
CA THR A 764 4.84 -9.37 24.43
C THR A 764 4.73 -10.03 25.79
N PHE A 765 3.58 -10.65 26.08
CA PHE A 765 3.29 -11.27 27.36
C PHE A 765 2.63 -12.65 27.23
N SER A 766 2.68 -13.43 28.30
CA SER A 766 1.83 -14.60 28.55
C SER A 766 1.10 -14.41 29.87
N ASP A 767 0.34 -15.39 30.32
CA ASP A 767 -0.56 -15.24 31.50
C ASP A 767 0.08 -14.49 32.69
N ASN A 768 1.30 -14.86 33.09
CA ASN A 768 1.96 -14.28 34.26
C ASN A 768 3.39 -13.77 34.01
N HIS A 769 3.74 -13.48 32.76
CA HIS A 769 5.11 -13.08 32.44
C HIS A 769 5.20 -12.14 31.24
N ILE A 770 5.99 -11.08 31.40
CA ILE A 770 6.44 -10.23 30.28
C ILE A 770 7.67 -10.86 29.64
N HIS A 771 7.61 -11.17 28.36
CA HIS A 771 8.69 -11.83 27.63
C HIS A 771 9.64 -10.86 26.95
N GLU A 772 9.11 -9.84 26.31
CA GLU A 772 9.91 -8.99 25.45
C GLU A 772 9.24 -7.61 25.28
N LEU A 773 10.08 -6.58 25.22
CA LEU A 773 9.70 -5.24 24.80
C LEU A 773 10.50 -4.89 23.55
N LYS A 774 9.82 -4.59 22.46
CA LYS A 774 10.41 -4.21 21.17
C LYS A 774 10.06 -2.76 20.81
N LYS A 775 11.01 -2.09 20.18
CA LYS A 775 10.85 -0.79 19.55
C LYS A 775 10.94 -0.95 18.04
N ALA A 776 10.11 -0.26 17.30
CA ALA A 776 10.15 -0.35 15.83
C ALA A 776 11.50 0.14 15.28
N THR A 777 12.12 1.15 15.86
CA THR A 777 13.42 1.70 15.47
C THR A 777 14.60 0.75 15.67
N GLU A 778 14.56 -0.14 16.67
CA GLU A 778 15.63 -1.13 16.93
C GLU A 778 15.73 -2.19 15.83
N MET A 779 14.61 -2.51 15.19
CA MET A 779 14.59 -3.52 14.11
C MET A 779 15.35 -3.08 12.85
N THR A 780 15.68 -1.81 12.72
CA THR A 780 16.23 -1.21 11.49
C THR A 780 17.59 -0.58 11.69
N GLY A 781 18.08 -0.49 12.94
CA GLY A 781 19.36 0.14 13.27
C GLY A 781 19.44 1.65 12.96
N GLN A 782 18.31 2.29 12.69
CA GLN A 782 18.27 3.71 12.38
C GLN A 782 17.88 4.54 13.60
N ILE A 783 18.74 5.46 13.97
CA ILE A 783 18.45 6.46 15.01
C ILE A 783 17.67 7.60 14.36
N LYS A 784 16.49 7.94 14.91
CA LYS A 784 15.74 9.14 14.48
C LYS A 784 16.58 10.39 14.77
N LYS A 785 16.85 11.21 13.75
CA LYS A 785 17.50 12.51 13.95
C LYS A 785 16.62 13.40 14.83
N PRO A 786 17.21 14.18 15.78
CA PRO A 786 16.44 15.15 16.53
C PRO A 786 15.78 16.17 15.62
N CYS A 787 14.69 16.79 16.11
CA CYS A 787 14.05 17.90 15.42
C CYS A 787 15.02 19.11 15.45
N SER A 788 15.35 19.65 14.30
CA SER A 788 16.14 20.87 14.14
C SER A 788 15.27 22.10 14.36
#